data_e54da3e72237dca093fcde316c52617f
#
_entry.id   e54da3e72237dca093fcde316c52617f
#
_cell.length_a   1.000
_cell.length_b   1.000
_cell.length_c   1.000
_cell.angle_alpha   90.00
_cell.angle_beta   90.00
_cell.angle_gamma   90.00
#
_symmetry.space_group_name_H-M   'P 1'
#
loop_
_entity.id
_entity.type
_entity.pdbx_description
1 polymer ?
#
loop_
_entity_poly.entity_id
_entity_poly.type
_entity_poly.pdbx_seq_one_letter_code
_entity_poly.pdbx_strand_id
1 'polypeptide(L)'
;MDDNTSDLFAGSDAPDADALTLGNYAEQAYLSYAVSVVKSRALPDVCDGQKPVQRRILFAMNEMGLGPDAKPVKSARVVGDVLGKYHPHGDQSAYDALVRLAQDFSLRYPLIDGQGNFGSRDGDGAAAMRYTEARLTPISKLLLDEIDQGTVDFMPNYDGSFEEPKTLPGRMPFVLLNGASGIAVGLATEIPSHNLREVAAAAVALIRNPKLTHAELMNLIPGPDFPGGGQIISSDAEISAAYESGRGSLKVRAKWKIEDLARGQWQLVVTELPPNTSGQKVLEEIEELTNPKLKLGKKTLTPEQLNTKKAMLDLLDAVRDESGKEAAVRLVFEPKSRTIDQTEFVNTLLAYTSLESNATLNLVMIGADGRPGQKGLLTILDEWVKFRQLTMTRRCRHRLAKVDDRIHILEGRMIVFLNIDEVIRIIRESDEPKAALMSAFGLSERQAEDILEIRLRQLARLEKIKIEKELDALRDEKAKLEELLANESAMKRLMIKEIEADAKQYGDDRRTLIQQEKRATFEAKVVDEPVTVVVSQKGWVRALKGHGLDPASFSFKAGDSLYAAFQCRTPDRLIAWGSSGRVYSVDVSVLPGGRGDGVPVTSLIELESGSHLMHYYAAPVDQQLLLASSNGFGFLAKVGDMVSRVKAGKAFMTIDTGAVPLAPMPVLPNATQVACLSSGGRLLVFGMDEMKTLSGGGRGVILMALEDKETLVQALAIDPAGVVLIGTGRGGKAQDDTLSYAGLAPHIGKRARKGRAPDTKLKVVNELRPMLG
;
A
#
# COMPACT_ATOMS: atom_id res chain seq x y z
N MET A 1 6.12 -10.85 -79.96
CA MET A 1 5.05 -10.16 -79.24
C MET A 1 5.45 -10.24 -77.79
N ASP A 2 6.06 -9.15 -77.41
CA ASP A 2 6.98 -9.09 -76.27
C ASP A 2 6.23 -8.88 -74.97
N ASP A 3 6.62 -9.68 -74.01
CA ASP A 3 6.36 -9.52 -72.59
C ASP A 3 6.99 -8.26 -72.06
N ASN A 4 6.19 -7.34 -71.52
CA ASN A 4 6.67 -6.20 -70.82
C ASN A 4 5.75 -5.84 -69.67
N THR A 5 5.71 -6.72 -68.64
CA THR A 5 4.99 -6.50 -67.37
C THR A 5 5.88 -6.79 -66.17
N SER A 6 7.11 -6.23 -66.13
CA SER A 6 8.01 -6.42 -64.98
C SER A 6 8.76 -5.16 -64.59
N ASP A 7 8.06 -4.01 -64.50
CA ASP A 7 8.72 -2.81 -63.96
C ASP A 7 7.75 -1.82 -63.28
N LEU A 8 6.83 -2.35 -62.50
CA LEU A 8 5.91 -1.52 -61.68
C LEU A 8 6.22 -1.54 -60.17
N PHE A 9 7.34 -2.16 -59.76
CA PHE A 9 7.77 -2.21 -58.35
C PHE A 9 9.24 -1.81 -58.14
N ALA A 10 9.89 -1.19 -59.11
CA ALA A 10 11.18 -0.52 -58.88
C ALA A 10 10.93 0.92 -58.38
N GLY A 11 10.31 1.04 -57.21
CA GLY A 11 10.27 2.26 -56.42
C GLY A 11 11.56 2.38 -55.62
N SER A 12 12.26 3.47 -55.82
CA SER A 12 13.50 3.88 -55.16
C SER A 12 13.54 3.57 -53.67
N ASP A 13 14.38 2.63 -53.23
CA ASP A 13 14.81 2.43 -51.86
C ASP A 13 15.74 3.57 -51.38
N ALA A 14 15.25 4.77 -51.35
CA ALA A 14 15.77 5.80 -50.45
C ALA A 14 14.78 5.88 -49.28
N PRO A 15 15.18 5.58 -48.05
CA PRO A 15 14.29 5.79 -46.91
C PRO A 15 14.01 7.30 -46.86
N ASP A 16 12.74 7.64 -47.01
CA ASP A 16 12.25 8.99 -46.77
C ASP A 16 12.74 9.39 -45.37
N ALA A 17 13.58 10.39 -45.26
CA ALA A 17 14.21 10.79 -43.98
C ALA A 17 13.18 11.20 -42.94
N ASP A 18 11.91 11.39 -43.32
CA ASP A 18 10.76 11.70 -42.48
C ASP A 18 9.80 10.52 -42.27
N ALA A 19 10.07 9.33 -42.84
CA ALA A 19 9.23 8.18 -42.67
C ALA A 19 9.43 7.55 -41.27
N LEU A 20 8.53 7.82 -40.34
CA LEU A 20 8.47 7.13 -39.04
C LEU A 20 8.18 5.65 -39.28
N THR A 21 9.06 4.77 -38.80
CA THR A 21 8.74 3.34 -38.77
C THR A 21 7.51 3.10 -37.91
N LEU A 22 6.71 2.05 -38.20
CA LEU A 22 5.54 1.69 -37.44
C LEU A 22 5.87 1.53 -35.91
N GLY A 23 7.08 1.02 -35.63
CA GLY A 23 7.56 0.88 -34.24
C GLY A 23 7.73 2.24 -33.54
N ASN A 24 8.43 3.18 -34.19
CA ASN A 24 8.65 4.54 -33.66
C ASN A 24 7.34 5.32 -33.53
N TYR A 25 6.42 5.17 -34.49
CA TYR A 25 5.09 5.77 -34.42
C TYR A 25 4.29 5.22 -33.23
N ALA A 26 4.27 3.89 -33.06
CA ALA A 26 3.57 3.25 -31.95
C ALA A 26 4.16 3.67 -30.59
N GLU A 27 5.47 3.76 -30.47
CA GLU A 27 6.14 4.23 -29.25
C GLU A 27 5.80 5.69 -28.94
N GLN A 28 5.87 6.59 -29.92
CA GLN A 28 5.51 8.00 -29.74
C GLN A 28 4.03 8.17 -29.38
N ALA A 29 3.14 7.46 -30.05
CA ALA A 29 1.71 7.48 -29.78
C ALA A 29 1.40 6.95 -28.37
N TYR A 30 2.07 5.86 -27.96
CA TYR A 30 1.93 5.30 -26.63
C TYR A 30 2.47 6.25 -25.55
N LEU A 31 3.64 6.86 -25.75
CA LEU A 31 4.20 7.86 -24.84
C LEU A 31 3.28 9.08 -24.71
N SER A 32 2.78 9.60 -25.83
CA SER A 32 1.82 10.72 -25.84
C SER A 32 0.54 10.37 -25.07
N TYR A 33 -0.01 9.19 -25.30
CA TYR A 33 -1.16 8.68 -24.56
C TYR A 33 -0.85 8.54 -23.07
N ALA A 34 0.29 7.93 -22.70
CA ALA A 34 0.69 7.74 -21.31
C ALA A 34 0.84 9.07 -20.58
N VAL A 35 1.51 10.06 -21.19
CA VAL A 35 1.67 11.41 -20.64
C VAL A 35 0.30 12.08 -20.46
N SER A 36 -0.59 11.95 -21.45
CA SER A 36 -1.96 12.50 -21.34
C SER A 36 -2.73 11.89 -20.19
N VAL A 37 -2.71 10.54 -20.03
CA VAL A 37 -3.39 9.85 -18.92
C VAL A 37 -2.84 10.29 -17.57
N VAL A 38 -1.52 10.43 -17.45
CA VAL A 38 -0.85 10.85 -16.21
C VAL A 38 -1.24 12.30 -15.86
N LYS A 39 -1.10 13.24 -16.80
CA LYS A 39 -1.29 14.69 -16.53
C LYS A 39 -2.75 15.12 -16.47
N SER A 40 -3.61 14.54 -17.33
CA SER A 40 -4.96 15.05 -17.54
C SER A 40 -6.09 14.15 -17.03
N ARG A 41 -5.77 13.03 -16.34
CA ARG A 41 -6.82 12.11 -15.88
C ARG A 41 -6.60 11.49 -14.50
N ALA A 42 -5.42 10.92 -14.24
CA ALA A 42 -5.28 9.96 -13.16
C ALA A 42 -4.74 10.55 -11.85
N LEU A 43 -3.80 11.51 -11.94
CA LEU A 43 -3.11 12.04 -10.76
C LEU A 43 -3.72 13.36 -10.28
N PRO A 44 -3.76 13.58 -8.95
CA PRO A 44 -4.13 14.87 -8.38
C PRO A 44 -2.96 15.87 -8.50
N ASP A 45 -3.28 17.16 -8.48
CA ASP A 45 -2.30 18.24 -8.40
C ASP A 45 -1.98 18.59 -6.93
N VAL A 46 -0.72 18.85 -6.60
CA VAL A 46 -0.28 19.21 -5.25
C VAL A 46 -0.92 20.53 -4.78
N CYS A 47 -1.21 21.44 -5.71
CA CYS A 47 -1.73 22.78 -5.43
C CYS A 47 -3.16 22.76 -4.90
N ASP A 48 -4.06 22.03 -5.54
CA ASP A 48 -5.48 22.00 -5.22
C ASP A 48 -6.03 20.62 -4.84
N GLY A 49 -5.22 19.56 -4.97
CA GLY A 49 -5.63 18.19 -4.67
C GLY A 49 -6.62 17.58 -5.64
N GLN A 50 -6.93 18.26 -6.75
CA GLN A 50 -7.97 17.84 -7.68
C GLN A 50 -7.41 17.17 -8.91
N LYS A 51 -8.15 16.17 -9.41
CA LYS A 51 -7.97 15.67 -10.77
C LYS A 51 -8.69 16.63 -11.74
N PRO A 52 -8.29 16.67 -13.02
CA PRO A 52 -8.92 17.61 -13.98
C PRO A 52 -10.44 17.55 -14.04
N VAL A 53 -11.04 16.35 -14.04
CA VAL A 53 -12.51 16.21 -14.04
C VAL A 53 -13.16 16.78 -12.78
N GLN A 54 -12.54 16.58 -11.61
CA GLN A 54 -13.02 17.11 -10.33
C GLN A 54 -12.95 18.64 -10.32
N ARG A 55 -11.83 19.20 -10.77
CA ARG A 55 -11.63 20.66 -10.89
C ARG A 55 -12.69 21.29 -11.81
N ARG A 56 -12.96 20.68 -12.96
CA ARG A 56 -13.97 21.14 -13.91
C ARG A 56 -15.37 21.09 -13.36
N ILE A 57 -15.73 20.04 -12.60
CA ILE A 57 -17.02 19.93 -11.93
C ILE A 57 -17.20 21.07 -10.91
N LEU A 58 -16.21 21.27 -10.03
CA LEU A 58 -16.27 22.30 -8.99
C LEU A 58 -16.33 23.71 -9.61
N PHE A 59 -15.53 23.95 -10.65
CA PHE A 59 -15.53 25.23 -11.37
C PHE A 59 -16.88 25.49 -12.07
N ALA A 60 -17.42 24.51 -12.81
CA ALA A 60 -18.72 24.63 -13.44
C ALA A 60 -19.84 24.90 -12.43
N MET A 61 -19.84 24.23 -11.29
CA MET A 61 -20.83 24.47 -10.23
C MET A 61 -20.69 25.85 -9.64
N ASN A 62 -19.49 26.39 -9.51
CA ASN A 62 -19.23 27.77 -9.08
C ASN A 62 -19.78 28.78 -10.09
N GLU A 63 -19.49 28.60 -11.39
CA GLU A 63 -20.03 29.42 -12.48
C GLU A 63 -21.57 29.42 -12.54
N MET A 64 -22.17 28.26 -12.24
CA MET A 64 -23.64 28.12 -12.13
C MET A 64 -24.24 28.77 -10.88
N GLY A 65 -23.40 29.30 -9.98
CA GLY A 65 -23.86 29.90 -8.71
C GLY A 65 -24.40 28.87 -7.72
N LEU A 66 -23.98 27.62 -7.77
CA LEU A 66 -24.45 26.53 -6.91
C LEU A 66 -23.71 26.49 -5.57
N GLY A 67 -23.55 27.63 -4.92
CA GLY A 67 -22.92 27.70 -3.59
C GLY A 67 -23.71 26.96 -2.50
N PRO A 68 -23.16 26.88 -1.28
CA PRO A 68 -23.79 26.14 -0.17
C PRO A 68 -25.19 26.55 0.18
N ASP A 69 -25.51 27.85 -0.02
CA ASP A 69 -26.82 28.45 0.30
C ASP A 69 -27.78 28.39 -0.89
N ALA A 70 -27.32 27.98 -2.07
CA ALA A 70 -28.13 27.88 -3.26
C ALA A 70 -29.09 26.70 -3.20
N LYS A 71 -30.18 26.77 -3.94
CA LYS A 71 -31.06 25.61 -4.15
C LYS A 71 -30.32 24.58 -5.00
N PRO A 72 -30.24 23.29 -4.56
CA PRO A 72 -29.61 22.24 -5.35
C PRO A 72 -30.35 22.05 -6.69
N VAL A 73 -29.59 21.63 -7.69
CA VAL A 73 -30.09 21.34 -9.05
C VAL A 73 -29.88 19.89 -9.42
N LYS A 74 -30.64 19.38 -10.41
CA LYS A 74 -30.42 18.01 -10.90
C LYS A 74 -28.99 17.78 -11.33
N SER A 75 -28.38 16.68 -10.89
CA SER A 75 -27.00 16.30 -11.24
C SER A 75 -26.81 16.25 -12.76
N ALA A 76 -27.83 15.84 -13.50
CA ALA A 76 -27.82 15.86 -14.96
C ALA A 76 -27.57 17.25 -15.57
N ARG A 77 -28.03 18.32 -14.92
CA ARG A 77 -27.75 19.70 -15.36
C ARG A 77 -26.29 20.08 -15.16
N VAL A 78 -25.71 19.70 -14.00
CA VAL A 78 -24.29 19.93 -13.74
C VAL A 78 -23.42 19.15 -14.72
N VAL A 79 -23.71 17.87 -14.91
CA VAL A 79 -23.00 17.00 -15.87
C VAL A 79 -23.07 17.56 -17.29
N GLY A 80 -24.26 18.01 -17.72
CA GLY A 80 -24.45 18.63 -19.03
C GLY A 80 -23.62 19.88 -19.24
N ASP A 81 -23.54 20.77 -18.24
CA ASP A 81 -22.73 22.00 -18.30
C ASP A 81 -21.22 21.69 -18.35
N VAL A 82 -20.77 20.70 -17.53
CA VAL A 82 -19.37 20.23 -17.51
C VAL A 82 -18.96 19.66 -18.85
N LEU A 83 -19.79 18.81 -19.45
CA LEU A 83 -19.50 18.18 -20.75
C LEU A 83 -19.51 19.21 -21.88
N GLY A 84 -20.48 20.11 -21.87
CA GLY A 84 -20.61 21.12 -22.93
C GLY A 84 -19.50 22.14 -22.93
N LYS A 85 -18.95 22.50 -21.77
CA LYS A 85 -17.97 23.58 -21.67
C LYS A 85 -16.53 23.11 -21.47
N TYR A 86 -16.30 22.04 -20.69
CA TYR A 86 -14.96 21.77 -20.17
C TYR A 86 -14.44 20.35 -20.38
N HIS A 87 -15.34 19.33 -20.41
CA HIS A 87 -14.90 17.92 -20.31
C HIS A 87 -15.53 17.05 -21.40
N PRO A 88 -14.96 16.98 -22.64
CA PRO A 88 -15.54 16.27 -23.79
C PRO A 88 -15.36 14.74 -23.69
N HIS A 89 -15.89 14.13 -22.63
CA HIS A 89 -15.81 12.69 -22.36
C HIS A 89 -17.21 12.14 -22.02
N GLY A 90 -17.32 10.85 -21.73
CA GLY A 90 -18.60 10.22 -21.42
C GLY A 90 -19.28 10.82 -20.18
N ASP A 91 -20.59 11.02 -20.24
CA ASP A 91 -21.44 11.58 -19.19
C ASP A 91 -21.38 10.78 -17.90
N GLN A 92 -21.33 9.43 -17.99
CA GLN A 92 -21.24 8.55 -16.83
C GLN A 92 -19.94 8.82 -16.05
N SER A 93 -18.81 9.01 -16.73
CA SER A 93 -17.53 9.26 -16.04
C SER A 93 -17.52 10.59 -15.27
N ALA A 94 -18.15 11.63 -15.82
CA ALA A 94 -18.31 12.90 -15.13
C ALA A 94 -19.29 12.79 -13.95
N TYR A 95 -20.38 12.03 -14.12
CA TYR A 95 -21.33 11.77 -13.05
C TYR A 95 -20.71 10.96 -11.92
N ASP A 96 -19.96 9.89 -12.21
CA ASP A 96 -19.27 9.08 -11.20
C ASP A 96 -18.26 9.92 -10.38
N ALA A 97 -17.57 10.84 -11.04
CA ALA A 97 -16.68 11.78 -10.35
C ALA A 97 -17.46 12.74 -9.43
N LEU A 98 -18.58 13.28 -9.89
CA LEU A 98 -19.49 14.12 -9.09
C LEU A 98 -20.01 13.34 -7.88
N VAL A 99 -20.48 12.11 -8.09
CA VAL A 99 -20.95 11.21 -7.03
C VAL A 99 -19.88 11.02 -5.96
N ARG A 100 -18.66 10.71 -6.37
CA ARG A 100 -17.54 10.49 -5.43
C ARG A 100 -17.22 11.74 -4.61
N LEU A 101 -17.33 12.95 -5.19
CA LEU A 101 -17.13 14.20 -4.46
C LEU A 101 -18.20 14.48 -3.40
N ALA A 102 -19.35 13.79 -3.45
CA ALA A 102 -20.45 13.91 -2.50
C ALA A 102 -20.48 12.80 -1.43
N GLN A 103 -19.66 11.73 -1.58
CA GLN A 103 -19.69 10.59 -0.67
C GLN A 103 -18.86 10.84 0.59
N ASP A 104 -19.48 10.86 1.76
CA ASP A 104 -18.84 11.06 3.07
C ASP A 104 -18.05 9.84 3.57
N PHE A 105 -18.29 8.67 2.97
CA PHE A 105 -17.51 7.45 3.21
C PHE A 105 -16.30 7.30 2.27
N SER A 106 -16.24 8.10 1.19
CA SER A 106 -15.13 8.15 0.24
C SER A 106 -14.18 9.31 0.52
N LEU A 107 -14.73 10.48 0.84
CA LEU A 107 -13.96 11.69 1.14
C LEU A 107 -14.07 12.06 2.61
N ARG A 108 -12.94 12.45 3.20
CA ARG A 108 -12.91 12.95 4.58
C ARG A 108 -13.67 14.28 4.74
N TYR A 109 -13.63 15.10 3.69
CA TYR A 109 -14.30 16.39 3.58
C TYR A 109 -15.01 16.48 2.22
N PRO A 110 -16.26 16.03 2.11
CA PRO A 110 -17.03 16.10 0.87
C PRO A 110 -17.15 17.52 0.33
N LEU A 111 -16.98 17.68 -0.98
CA LEU A 111 -17.02 18.99 -1.67
C LEU A 111 -18.38 19.29 -2.27
N ILE A 112 -19.23 18.28 -2.42
CA ILE A 112 -20.58 18.39 -2.98
C ILE A 112 -21.57 17.89 -1.93
N ASP A 113 -22.63 18.67 -1.71
CA ASP A 113 -23.82 18.29 -0.95
C ASP A 113 -24.83 17.67 -1.92
N GLY A 114 -24.93 16.33 -1.86
CA GLY A 114 -25.79 15.52 -2.70
C GLY A 114 -27.12 15.20 -2.04
N GLN A 115 -28.23 15.38 -2.76
CA GLN A 115 -29.57 14.98 -2.33
C GLN A 115 -30.07 13.82 -3.19
N GLY A 116 -30.52 12.76 -2.52
CA GLY A 116 -30.93 11.50 -3.13
C GLY A 116 -29.97 10.36 -2.82
N ASN A 117 -29.98 9.32 -3.65
CA ASN A 117 -29.08 8.17 -3.48
C ASN A 117 -27.77 8.39 -4.24
N PHE A 118 -26.68 8.59 -3.52
CA PHE A 118 -25.30 8.72 -4.02
C PHE A 118 -24.48 7.46 -3.81
N GLY A 119 -25.13 6.30 -3.68
CA GLY A 119 -24.46 5.03 -3.41
C GLY A 119 -24.24 4.76 -1.93
N SER A 120 -23.69 3.60 -1.63
CA SER A 120 -23.38 3.17 -0.28
C SER A 120 -21.94 2.68 -0.16
N ARG A 121 -21.47 2.48 1.06
CA ARG A 121 -20.17 1.86 1.37
C ARG A 121 -20.13 0.42 0.89
N ASP A 122 -21.27 -0.27 0.83
CA ASP A 122 -21.39 -1.67 0.42
C ASP A 122 -21.33 -1.89 -1.09
N GLY A 123 -21.10 -0.81 -1.85
CA GLY A 123 -20.88 -0.89 -3.29
C GLY A 123 -22.16 -0.66 -4.12
N ASP A 124 -23.27 -0.30 -3.48
CA ASP A 124 -24.46 0.12 -4.21
C ASP A 124 -24.15 1.36 -5.05
N GLY A 125 -24.55 1.33 -6.31
CA GLY A 125 -24.39 2.44 -7.22
C GLY A 125 -25.29 3.62 -6.87
N ALA A 126 -24.88 4.83 -7.28
CA ALA A 126 -25.75 5.99 -7.20
C ALA A 126 -26.96 5.83 -8.11
N ALA A 127 -28.08 6.47 -7.75
CA ALA A 127 -29.23 6.61 -8.63
C ALA A 127 -28.85 7.38 -9.90
N ALA A 128 -29.57 7.18 -11.00
CA ALA A 128 -29.32 7.91 -12.24
C ALA A 128 -29.36 9.44 -12.02
N MET A 129 -28.47 10.18 -12.70
CA MET A 129 -28.25 11.63 -12.52
C MET A 129 -29.51 12.51 -12.67
N ARG A 130 -30.56 11.99 -13.31
CA ARG A 130 -31.87 12.66 -13.42
C ARG A 130 -32.66 12.68 -12.11
N TYR A 131 -32.34 11.79 -11.17
CA TYR A 131 -33.02 11.68 -9.87
C TYR A 131 -32.27 12.41 -8.75
N THR A 132 -30.95 12.46 -8.81
CA THR A 132 -30.12 13.12 -7.78
C THR A 132 -30.01 14.62 -8.01
N GLU A 133 -29.76 15.35 -6.93
CA GLU A 133 -29.54 16.80 -6.95
C GLU A 133 -28.22 17.12 -6.22
N ALA A 134 -27.58 18.21 -6.62
CA ALA A 134 -26.27 18.58 -6.09
C ALA A 134 -26.12 20.11 -5.96
N ARG A 135 -25.33 20.50 -4.96
CA ARG A 135 -24.77 21.85 -4.76
C ARG A 135 -23.41 21.73 -4.07
N LEU A 136 -22.67 22.81 -3.99
CA LEU A 136 -21.38 22.84 -3.28
C LEU A 136 -21.57 22.82 -1.76
N THR A 137 -20.63 22.22 -1.04
CA THR A 137 -20.58 22.28 0.43
C THR A 137 -19.89 23.56 0.91
N PRO A 138 -20.03 23.95 2.19
CA PRO A 138 -19.33 25.11 2.75
C PRO A 138 -17.80 25.03 2.62
N ILE A 139 -17.21 23.85 2.76
CA ILE A 139 -15.76 23.70 2.70
C ILE A 139 -15.19 23.86 1.28
N SER A 140 -16.01 23.70 0.24
CA SER A 140 -15.59 23.93 -1.15
C SER A 140 -15.18 25.39 -1.42
N LYS A 141 -15.62 26.33 -0.57
CA LYS A 141 -15.19 27.72 -0.58
C LYS A 141 -13.67 27.86 -0.43
N LEU A 142 -13.02 26.93 0.29
CA LEU A 142 -11.56 26.90 0.41
C LEU A 142 -10.82 26.62 -0.91
N LEU A 143 -11.53 26.17 -1.94
CA LEU A 143 -11.01 25.96 -3.28
C LEU A 143 -11.45 27.04 -4.29
N LEU A 144 -12.56 27.72 -4.04
CA LEU A 144 -13.25 28.50 -5.06
C LEU A 144 -13.33 30.02 -4.78
N ASP A 145 -13.42 30.45 -3.51
CA ASP A 145 -13.71 31.86 -3.15
C ASP A 145 -12.71 32.88 -3.70
N GLU A 146 -11.49 32.47 -4.03
CA GLU A 146 -10.45 33.38 -4.51
C GLU A 146 -10.22 33.29 -6.03
N ILE A 147 -11.04 32.53 -6.77
CA ILE A 147 -10.78 32.22 -8.18
C ILE A 147 -10.84 33.47 -9.08
N ASP A 148 -11.72 34.40 -8.77
CA ASP A 148 -11.92 35.65 -9.52
C ASP A 148 -10.97 36.78 -9.09
N GLN A 149 -10.00 36.46 -8.24
CA GLN A 149 -9.08 37.44 -7.66
C GLN A 149 -7.68 37.39 -8.29
N GLY A 150 -7.57 36.90 -9.53
CA GLY A 150 -6.29 36.79 -10.26
C GLY A 150 -5.28 35.83 -9.66
N THR A 151 -5.74 34.90 -8.80
CA THR A 151 -4.88 34.00 -8.01
C THR A 151 -4.26 32.88 -8.84
N VAL A 152 -4.94 32.41 -9.87
CA VAL A 152 -4.54 31.29 -10.73
C VAL A 152 -4.59 31.68 -12.21
N ASP A 153 -3.94 30.87 -13.05
CA ASP A 153 -3.98 31.04 -14.49
C ASP A 153 -5.15 30.27 -15.07
N PHE A 154 -5.71 30.85 -16.14
CA PHE A 154 -6.72 30.23 -16.98
C PHE A 154 -6.10 29.74 -18.29
N MET A 155 -6.74 28.79 -18.91
CA MET A 155 -6.38 28.27 -20.22
C MET A 155 -7.65 28.05 -21.06
N PRO A 156 -7.56 28.08 -22.39
CA PRO A 156 -8.69 27.71 -23.23
C PRO A 156 -9.14 26.28 -22.95
N ASN A 157 -10.45 26.06 -23.00
CA ASN A 157 -11.04 24.73 -22.98
C ASN A 157 -10.71 23.95 -24.26
N TYR A 158 -11.28 22.77 -24.44
CA TYR A 158 -11.00 21.88 -25.55
C TYR A 158 -11.30 22.44 -26.96
N ASP A 159 -12.23 23.38 -27.09
CA ASP A 159 -12.62 24.01 -28.37
C ASP A 159 -12.27 25.52 -28.44
N GLY A 160 -11.67 26.07 -27.39
CA GLY A 160 -11.28 27.47 -27.32
C GLY A 160 -12.44 28.45 -27.09
N SER A 161 -13.67 27.99 -26.85
CA SER A 161 -14.85 28.86 -26.66
C SER A 161 -15.02 29.37 -25.22
N PHE A 162 -14.43 28.67 -24.25
CA PHE A 162 -14.43 29.03 -22.84
C PHE A 162 -13.02 28.94 -22.26
N GLU A 163 -12.84 29.53 -21.09
CA GLU A 163 -11.62 29.40 -20.31
C GLU A 163 -11.88 28.55 -19.06
N GLU A 164 -10.92 27.71 -18.70
CA GLU A 164 -10.93 26.92 -17.49
C GLU A 164 -9.66 27.18 -16.64
N PRO A 165 -9.74 27.10 -15.29
CA PRO A 165 -8.57 27.30 -14.46
C PRO A 165 -7.61 26.13 -14.56
N LYS A 166 -6.30 26.41 -14.66
CA LYS A 166 -5.25 25.38 -14.62
C LYS A 166 -5.21 24.65 -13.28
N THR A 167 -5.39 25.41 -12.19
CA THR A 167 -5.51 24.92 -10.81
C THR A 167 -6.52 25.78 -10.07
N LEU A 168 -7.11 25.27 -8.98
CA LEU A 168 -7.91 26.07 -8.08
C LEU A 168 -7.03 26.74 -7.01
N PRO A 169 -7.43 27.94 -6.49
CA PRO A 169 -6.64 28.65 -5.47
C PRO A 169 -6.80 28.02 -4.08
N GLY A 170 -6.35 26.78 -3.91
CA GLY A 170 -6.53 26.02 -2.67
C GLY A 170 -5.97 26.72 -1.44
N ARG A 171 -6.87 27.12 -0.53
CA ARG A 171 -6.52 27.75 0.75
C ARG A 171 -6.02 26.75 1.78
N MET A 172 -6.24 25.44 1.52
CA MET A 172 -5.75 24.30 2.29
C MET A 172 -5.18 23.23 1.33
N PRO A 173 -4.25 22.39 1.78
CA PRO A 173 -3.66 21.33 0.94
C PRO A 173 -4.64 20.15 0.77
N PHE A 174 -5.63 20.30 -0.10
CA PHE A 174 -6.68 19.30 -0.31
C PHE A 174 -6.16 17.93 -0.78
N VAL A 175 -4.97 17.88 -1.38
CA VAL A 175 -4.30 16.62 -1.70
C VAL A 175 -4.07 15.75 -0.45
N LEU A 176 -3.85 16.37 0.70
CA LEU A 176 -3.74 15.68 1.99
C LEU A 176 -5.09 15.53 2.68
N LEU A 177 -5.98 16.54 2.62
CA LEU A 177 -7.26 16.50 3.31
C LEU A 177 -8.16 15.36 2.84
N ASN A 178 -8.31 15.21 1.53
CA ASN A 178 -9.17 14.19 0.93
C ASN A 178 -8.41 13.02 0.33
N GLY A 179 -7.10 13.18 0.16
CA GLY A 179 -6.30 12.18 -0.52
C GLY A 179 -6.69 12.01 -2.00
N ALA A 180 -6.17 10.98 -2.62
CA ALA A 180 -6.56 10.58 -3.98
C ALA A 180 -6.14 9.13 -4.24
N SER A 181 -6.93 8.41 -5.03
CA SER A 181 -6.61 7.09 -5.55
C SER A 181 -6.72 7.11 -7.07
N GLY A 182 -5.78 6.51 -7.79
CA GLY A 182 -5.80 6.47 -9.25
C GLY A 182 -4.71 5.60 -9.86
N ILE A 183 -5.04 5.05 -11.03
CA ILE A 183 -4.13 4.22 -11.80
C ILE A 183 -3.89 4.91 -13.14
N ALA A 184 -2.63 5.23 -13.41
CA ALA A 184 -2.15 5.76 -14.68
C ALA A 184 -1.30 4.71 -15.41
N VAL A 185 -0.81 5.05 -16.59
CA VAL A 185 0.14 4.20 -17.33
C VAL A 185 1.50 4.27 -16.63
N GLY A 186 1.95 3.16 -16.08
CA GLY A 186 3.23 3.04 -15.37
C GLY A 186 3.29 3.70 -13.98
N LEU A 187 2.25 4.40 -13.54
CA LEU A 187 2.17 5.07 -12.25
C LEU A 187 0.83 4.78 -11.57
N ALA A 188 0.85 4.65 -10.27
CA ALA A 188 -0.35 4.59 -9.45
C ALA A 188 -0.22 5.59 -8.30
N THR A 189 -1.34 6.12 -7.82
CA THR A 189 -1.39 6.97 -6.63
C THR A 189 -2.39 6.40 -5.63
N GLU A 190 -2.00 6.43 -4.35
CA GLU A 190 -2.86 6.09 -3.23
C GLU A 190 -2.47 7.00 -2.06
N ILE A 191 -3.10 8.15 -2.00
CA ILE A 191 -2.86 9.18 -0.99
C ILE A 191 -4.01 9.09 0.02
N PRO A 192 -3.75 8.75 1.29
CA PRO A 192 -4.79 8.72 2.31
C PRO A 192 -5.23 10.15 2.68
N SER A 193 -6.43 10.27 3.24
CA SER A 193 -6.94 11.50 3.82
C SER A 193 -6.32 11.78 5.19
N HIS A 194 -6.35 13.07 5.60
CA HIS A 194 -5.79 13.54 6.88
C HIS A 194 -6.73 14.52 7.58
N ASN A 195 -6.53 14.69 8.87
CA ASN A 195 -7.29 15.64 9.67
C ASN A 195 -6.91 17.08 9.32
N LEU A 196 -7.91 17.93 9.10
CA LEU A 196 -7.71 19.32 8.68
C LEU A 196 -6.96 20.16 9.72
N ARG A 197 -7.25 20.00 11.01
CA ARG A 197 -6.57 20.75 12.09
C ARG A 197 -5.10 20.37 12.17
N GLU A 198 -4.77 19.09 12.01
CA GLU A 198 -3.38 18.61 12.03
C GLU A 198 -2.59 19.11 10.83
N VAL A 199 -3.18 19.03 9.64
CA VAL A 199 -2.55 19.53 8.41
C VAL A 199 -2.36 21.04 8.46
N ALA A 200 -3.35 21.79 8.97
CA ALA A 200 -3.23 23.24 9.18
C ALA A 200 -2.11 23.58 10.17
N ALA A 201 -2.05 22.88 11.32
CA ALA A 201 -0.99 23.09 12.31
C ALA A 201 0.39 22.82 11.72
N ALA A 202 0.53 21.76 10.91
CA ALA A 202 1.78 21.42 10.23
C ALA A 202 2.17 22.48 9.19
N ALA A 203 1.24 22.97 8.40
CA ALA A 203 1.47 24.06 7.44
C ALA A 203 1.92 25.34 8.16
N VAL A 204 1.27 25.71 9.25
CA VAL A 204 1.63 26.88 10.09
C VAL A 204 3.03 26.69 10.68
N ALA A 205 3.37 25.51 11.18
CA ALA A 205 4.70 25.22 11.72
C ALA A 205 5.78 25.36 10.64
N LEU A 206 5.53 24.86 9.43
CA LEU A 206 6.47 24.98 8.31
C LEU A 206 6.65 26.43 7.85
N ILE A 207 5.58 27.24 7.83
CA ILE A 207 5.65 28.68 7.50
C ILE A 207 6.49 29.43 8.56
N ARG A 208 6.33 29.09 9.85
CA ARG A 208 7.11 29.68 10.95
C ARG A 208 8.58 29.24 10.94
N ASN A 209 8.82 27.96 10.62
CA ASN A 209 10.14 27.34 10.56
C ASN A 209 10.35 26.61 9.24
N PRO A 210 10.93 27.26 8.20
CA PRO A 210 11.21 26.59 6.91
C PRO A 210 12.22 25.43 6.99
N LYS A 211 12.88 25.23 8.15
CA LYS A 211 13.81 24.13 8.42
C LYS A 211 13.16 23.03 9.28
N LEU A 212 11.83 22.99 9.34
CA LEU A 212 11.09 21.94 10.05
C LEU A 212 11.55 20.56 9.57
N THR A 213 11.90 19.71 10.52
CA THR A 213 12.35 18.34 10.22
C THR A 213 11.17 17.41 10.01
N HIS A 214 11.40 16.27 9.34
CA HIS A 214 10.38 15.22 9.18
C HIS A 214 9.87 14.73 10.54
N ALA A 215 10.73 14.53 11.52
CA ALA A 215 10.35 14.07 12.86
C ALA A 215 9.43 15.07 13.59
N GLU A 216 9.70 16.36 13.48
CA GLU A 216 8.85 17.42 14.06
C GLU A 216 7.49 17.45 13.34
N LEU A 217 7.47 17.25 12.01
CA LEU A 217 6.26 17.18 11.22
C LEU A 217 5.37 16.01 11.66
N MET A 218 5.96 14.83 11.92
CA MET A 218 5.21 13.63 12.36
C MET A 218 4.55 13.81 13.73
N ASN A 219 5.03 14.71 14.58
CA ASN A 219 4.35 15.07 15.84
C ASN A 219 3.06 15.87 15.60
N LEU A 220 2.93 16.54 14.45
CA LEU A 220 1.77 17.35 14.07
C LEU A 220 0.77 16.56 13.22
N ILE A 221 1.27 15.69 12.34
CA ILE A 221 0.47 14.78 11.51
C ILE A 221 0.91 13.35 11.85
N PRO A 222 0.34 12.72 12.87
CA PRO A 222 0.77 11.40 13.33
C PRO A 222 0.44 10.27 12.35
N GLY A 223 -0.45 10.51 11.38
CA GLY A 223 -0.83 9.54 10.37
C GLY A 223 -2.12 9.89 9.63
N PRO A 224 -2.62 9.01 8.78
CA PRO A 224 -3.90 9.18 8.08
C PRO A 224 -5.08 9.37 9.03
N ASP A 225 -6.13 10.05 8.52
CA ASP A 225 -7.43 10.15 9.16
C ASP A 225 -8.51 9.75 8.16
N PHE A 226 -8.92 8.49 8.21
CA PHE A 226 -9.84 7.90 7.24
C PHE A 226 -11.29 8.35 7.48
N PRO A 227 -12.12 8.51 6.42
CA PRO A 227 -13.52 8.91 6.54
C PRO A 227 -14.33 8.00 7.47
N GLY A 228 -14.10 6.69 7.40
CA GLY A 228 -14.76 5.68 8.21
C GLY A 228 -14.12 5.41 9.58
N GLY A 229 -13.06 6.13 9.95
CA GLY A 229 -12.35 5.89 11.20
C GLY A 229 -11.43 4.66 11.16
N GLY A 230 -11.63 3.72 12.09
CA GLY A 230 -10.77 2.55 12.28
C GLY A 230 -9.57 2.84 13.19
N GLN A 231 -8.69 1.84 13.33
CA GLN A 231 -7.48 1.94 14.15
C GLN A 231 -6.25 1.56 13.33
N ILE A 232 -5.25 2.46 13.27
CA ILE A 232 -3.93 2.15 12.74
C ILE A 232 -3.12 1.48 13.84
N ILE A 233 -2.65 0.26 13.57
CA ILE A 233 -1.87 -0.57 14.51
C ILE A 233 -0.38 -0.65 14.16
N SER A 234 0.05 -0.01 13.07
CA SER A 234 1.46 0.14 12.72
C SER A 234 2.20 0.98 13.76
N SER A 235 3.49 0.72 13.92
CA SER A 235 4.35 1.53 14.80
C SER A 235 4.58 2.93 14.23
N ASP A 236 4.89 3.89 15.11
CA ASP A 236 5.24 5.26 14.69
C ASP A 236 6.40 5.29 13.70
N ALA A 237 7.38 4.37 13.87
CA ALA A 237 8.50 4.23 12.96
C ALA A 237 8.08 3.76 11.55
N GLU A 238 7.12 2.80 11.44
CA GLU A 238 6.57 2.36 10.16
C GLU A 238 5.79 3.49 9.47
N ILE A 239 4.99 4.26 10.23
CA ILE A 239 4.24 5.41 9.72
C ILE A 239 5.20 6.49 9.23
N SER A 240 6.19 6.86 10.05
CA SER A 240 7.19 7.88 9.72
C SER A 240 7.97 7.52 8.46
N ALA A 241 8.47 6.28 8.34
CA ALA A 241 9.20 5.82 7.15
C ALA A 241 8.34 5.86 5.88
N ALA A 242 7.04 5.52 5.97
CA ALA A 242 6.13 5.59 4.84
C ALA A 242 5.91 7.03 4.36
N TYR A 243 5.82 7.99 5.27
CA TYR A 243 5.65 9.40 4.93
C TYR A 243 6.95 10.08 4.47
N GLU A 244 8.10 9.66 4.98
CA GLU A 244 9.39 10.16 4.53
C GLU A 244 9.69 9.74 3.09
N SER A 245 9.49 8.45 2.80
CA SER A 245 9.71 7.89 1.45
C SER A 245 8.58 8.19 0.46
N GLY A 246 7.39 8.56 0.93
CA GLY A 246 6.18 8.70 0.11
C GLY A 246 5.57 7.36 -0.33
N ARG A 247 6.02 6.23 0.24
CA ARG A 247 5.52 4.89 -0.09
C ARG A 247 5.55 3.96 1.12
N GLY A 248 4.48 3.22 1.34
CA GLY A 248 4.40 2.29 2.45
C GLY A 248 3.11 1.52 2.50
N SER A 249 2.94 0.76 3.57
CA SER A 249 1.71 0.03 3.85
C SER A 249 1.48 0.04 5.36
N LEU A 250 0.37 0.60 5.78
CA LEU A 250 -0.03 0.66 7.18
C LEU A 250 -1.05 -0.43 7.48
N LYS A 251 -0.94 -1.02 8.65
CA LYS A 251 -1.90 -2.00 9.14
C LYS A 251 -3.05 -1.26 9.81
N VAL A 252 -4.26 -1.53 9.35
CA VAL A 252 -5.48 -0.87 9.85
C VAL A 252 -6.48 -1.93 10.29
N ARG A 253 -7.12 -1.69 11.41
CA ARG A 253 -8.05 -2.59 12.08
C ARG A 253 -9.39 -1.90 12.30
N ALA A 254 -10.48 -2.67 12.23
CA ALA A 254 -11.79 -2.23 12.66
C ALA A 254 -11.79 -1.79 14.12
N LYS A 255 -12.68 -0.88 14.51
CA LYS A 255 -13.00 -0.66 15.93
C LYS A 255 -14.22 -1.47 16.32
N TRP A 256 -14.17 -2.00 17.52
CA TRP A 256 -15.25 -2.82 18.07
C TRP A 256 -15.45 -2.58 19.56
N LYS A 257 -16.57 -3.06 20.04
CA LYS A 257 -16.88 -3.16 21.46
C LYS A 257 -17.54 -4.50 21.77
N ILE A 258 -17.38 -4.99 22.98
CA ILE A 258 -18.17 -6.10 23.49
C ILE A 258 -19.43 -5.52 24.12
N GLU A 259 -20.58 -6.04 23.77
CA GLU A 259 -21.86 -5.73 24.39
C GLU A 259 -22.32 -6.94 25.22
N ASP A 260 -22.45 -6.75 26.53
CA ASP A 260 -22.98 -7.77 27.43
C ASP A 260 -24.50 -7.84 27.30
N LEU A 261 -25.01 -9.05 27.16
CA LEU A 261 -26.44 -9.36 27.04
C LEU A 261 -27.00 -10.06 28.31
N ALA A 262 -28.30 -10.21 28.32
CA ALA A 262 -28.97 -10.93 29.44
C ALA A 262 -28.42 -12.36 29.60
N ARG A 263 -28.44 -12.87 30.86
CA ARG A 263 -28.00 -14.22 31.23
C ARG A 263 -26.51 -14.51 30.99
N GLY A 264 -25.69 -13.48 30.99
CA GLY A 264 -24.23 -13.60 30.78
C GLY A 264 -23.83 -13.97 29.34
N GLN A 265 -24.69 -13.74 28.36
CA GLN A 265 -24.38 -13.76 26.95
C GLN A 265 -23.68 -12.46 26.57
N TRP A 266 -22.96 -12.46 25.48
CA TRP A 266 -22.29 -11.29 24.95
C TRP A 266 -22.24 -11.36 23.42
N GLN A 267 -22.03 -10.21 22.80
CA GLN A 267 -21.82 -10.09 21.36
C GLN A 267 -20.69 -9.11 21.05
N LEU A 268 -20.00 -9.35 19.95
CA LEU A 268 -19.03 -8.40 19.41
C LEU A 268 -19.74 -7.47 18.42
N VAL A 269 -19.58 -6.17 18.61
CA VAL A 269 -20.15 -5.15 17.73
C VAL A 269 -19.01 -4.35 17.11
N VAL A 270 -18.87 -4.43 15.79
CA VAL A 270 -17.96 -3.61 15.02
C VAL A 270 -18.64 -2.30 14.66
N THR A 271 -18.01 -1.18 14.99
CA THR A 271 -18.54 0.19 14.80
C THR A 271 -17.83 1.00 13.74
N GLU A 272 -16.61 0.64 13.41
CA GLU A 272 -15.82 1.28 12.35
C GLU A 272 -15.03 0.22 11.58
N LEU A 273 -14.90 0.41 10.26
CA LEU A 273 -14.21 -0.52 9.36
C LEU A 273 -12.92 0.09 8.81
N PRO A 274 -11.91 -0.72 8.46
CA PRO A 274 -10.75 -0.28 7.72
C PRO A 274 -11.14 0.39 6.39
N PRO A 275 -10.26 1.24 5.81
CA PRO A 275 -10.50 1.82 4.49
C PRO A 275 -10.67 0.71 3.43
N ASN A 276 -11.49 0.98 2.43
CA ASN A 276 -11.81 0.05 1.33
C ASN A 276 -12.45 -1.29 1.78
N THR A 277 -13.03 -1.30 2.97
CA THR A 277 -13.78 -2.45 3.52
C THR A 277 -15.23 -2.04 3.75
N SER A 278 -16.16 -2.88 3.33
CA SER A 278 -17.59 -2.73 3.54
C SER A 278 -18.14 -3.81 4.48
N GLY A 279 -19.32 -3.56 5.06
CA GLY A 279 -20.04 -4.56 5.85
C GLY A 279 -20.32 -5.81 5.05
N GLN A 280 -20.87 -5.65 3.86
CA GLN A 280 -21.17 -6.75 2.94
C GLN A 280 -19.94 -7.60 2.62
N LYS A 281 -18.77 -6.97 2.37
CA LYS A 281 -17.53 -7.72 2.10
C LYS A 281 -17.13 -8.61 3.27
N VAL A 282 -17.24 -8.11 4.49
CA VAL A 282 -16.94 -8.92 5.71
C VAL A 282 -17.91 -10.09 5.84
N LEU A 283 -19.20 -9.86 5.56
CA LEU A 283 -20.20 -10.93 5.56
C LEU A 283 -19.91 -11.99 4.50
N GLU A 284 -19.58 -11.60 3.29
CA GLU A 284 -19.19 -12.50 2.19
C GLU A 284 -17.95 -13.34 2.54
N GLU A 285 -16.93 -12.70 3.16
CA GLU A 285 -15.73 -13.41 3.64
C GLU A 285 -16.06 -14.45 4.71
N ILE A 286 -16.96 -14.14 5.64
CA ILE A 286 -17.43 -15.08 6.66
C ILE A 286 -18.25 -16.21 6.04
N GLU A 287 -19.11 -15.92 5.06
CA GLU A 287 -19.84 -16.94 4.34
C GLU A 287 -18.89 -17.88 3.59
N GLU A 288 -17.86 -17.35 2.95
CA GLU A 288 -16.85 -18.18 2.27
C GLU A 288 -16.04 -19.04 3.26
N LEU A 289 -15.76 -18.54 4.45
CA LEU A 289 -15.08 -19.30 5.50
C LEU A 289 -15.97 -20.41 6.09
N THR A 290 -17.27 -20.13 6.31
CA THR A 290 -18.23 -21.06 6.90
C THR A 290 -18.82 -22.02 5.88
N ASN A 291 -18.93 -21.58 4.62
CA ASN A 291 -19.48 -22.37 3.51
C ASN A 291 -18.63 -22.25 2.24
N PRO A 292 -17.37 -22.74 2.27
CA PRO A 292 -16.43 -22.57 1.16
C PRO A 292 -16.92 -23.29 -0.10
N LYS A 293 -16.86 -22.59 -1.23
CA LYS A 293 -17.22 -23.15 -2.55
C LYS A 293 -16.12 -24.09 -3.06
N LEU A 294 -16.54 -25.18 -3.71
CA LEU A 294 -15.62 -26.10 -4.39
C LEU A 294 -14.93 -25.38 -5.56
N LYS A 295 -13.61 -25.44 -5.64
CA LYS A 295 -12.88 -24.94 -6.82
C LYS A 295 -13.22 -25.79 -8.06
N LEU A 296 -13.31 -25.12 -9.22
CA LEU A 296 -13.62 -25.77 -10.50
C LEU A 296 -12.73 -27.02 -10.70
N GLY A 297 -13.35 -28.19 -10.93
CA GLY A 297 -12.64 -29.47 -11.14
C GLY A 297 -12.27 -30.23 -9.86
N LYS A 298 -12.56 -29.74 -8.65
CA LYS A 298 -12.36 -30.49 -7.40
C LYS A 298 -13.69 -30.99 -6.84
N LYS A 299 -13.70 -32.26 -6.39
CA LYS A 299 -14.90 -32.90 -5.79
C LYS A 299 -14.98 -32.74 -4.26
N THR A 300 -13.92 -32.28 -3.62
CA THR A 300 -13.84 -32.13 -2.15
C THR A 300 -13.10 -30.84 -1.79
N LEU A 301 -13.42 -30.29 -0.61
CA LEU A 301 -12.70 -29.18 -0.01
C LEU A 301 -11.28 -29.59 0.38
N THR A 302 -10.35 -28.64 0.40
CA THR A 302 -8.98 -28.90 0.91
C THR A 302 -9.01 -29.12 2.43
N PRO A 303 -8.06 -29.87 3.01
CA PRO A 303 -7.97 -30.02 4.48
C PRO A 303 -7.88 -28.67 5.20
N GLU A 304 -7.20 -27.70 4.64
CA GLU A 304 -7.12 -26.33 5.16
C GLU A 304 -8.49 -25.66 5.22
N GLN A 305 -9.25 -25.71 4.12
CA GLN A 305 -10.61 -25.18 4.07
C GLN A 305 -11.54 -25.87 5.09
N LEU A 306 -11.43 -27.20 5.26
CA LEU A 306 -12.21 -27.94 6.24
C LEU A 306 -11.87 -27.53 7.67
N ASN A 307 -10.58 -27.36 7.98
CA ASN A 307 -10.13 -26.95 9.31
C ASN A 307 -10.59 -25.52 9.63
N THR A 308 -10.42 -24.60 8.70
CA THR A 308 -10.88 -23.20 8.86
C THR A 308 -12.39 -23.12 9.02
N LYS A 309 -13.14 -23.85 8.19
CA LYS A 309 -14.61 -23.97 8.31
C LYS A 309 -15.02 -24.48 9.70
N LYS A 310 -14.40 -25.56 10.17
CA LYS A 310 -14.68 -26.12 11.50
C LYS A 310 -14.38 -25.10 12.60
N ALA A 311 -13.19 -24.49 12.58
CA ALA A 311 -12.78 -23.50 13.57
C ALA A 311 -13.75 -22.31 13.60
N MET A 312 -14.19 -21.81 12.46
CA MET A 312 -15.13 -20.71 12.39
C MET A 312 -16.52 -21.10 12.91
N LEU A 313 -17.04 -22.27 12.52
CA LEU A 313 -18.35 -22.78 13.00
C LEU A 313 -18.35 -23.17 14.48
N ASP A 314 -17.21 -23.46 15.07
CA ASP A 314 -17.08 -23.73 16.50
C ASP A 314 -17.06 -22.44 17.34
N LEU A 315 -16.70 -21.31 16.74
CA LEU A 315 -16.62 -20.00 17.40
C LEU A 315 -17.86 -19.14 17.15
N LEU A 316 -18.32 -19.04 15.91
CA LEU A 316 -19.37 -18.11 15.47
C LEU A 316 -20.72 -18.82 15.33
N ASP A 317 -21.77 -18.25 15.93
CA ASP A 317 -23.16 -18.71 15.78
C ASP A 317 -23.86 -17.93 14.65
N ALA A 318 -23.85 -16.60 14.74
CA ALA A 318 -24.51 -15.73 13.77
C ALA A 318 -23.74 -14.44 13.54
N VAL A 319 -23.95 -13.87 12.35
CA VAL A 319 -23.49 -12.52 12.02
C VAL A 319 -24.66 -11.73 11.42
N ARG A 320 -24.81 -10.47 11.83
CA ARG A 320 -25.85 -9.56 11.33
C ARG A 320 -25.26 -8.20 10.99
N ASP A 321 -25.77 -7.62 9.92
CA ASP A 321 -25.55 -6.21 9.61
C ASP A 321 -26.78 -5.41 10.12
N GLU A 322 -26.53 -4.58 11.12
CA GLU A 322 -27.50 -3.67 11.72
C GLU A 322 -27.16 -2.20 11.38
N SER A 323 -26.32 -1.98 10.37
CA SER A 323 -25.96 -0.65 9.91
C SER A 323 -27.18 0.11 9.36
N GLY A 324 -27.23 1.41 9.62
CA GLY A 324 -28.37 2.24 9.22
C GLY A 324 -28.17 3.70 9.53
N LYS A 325 -29.26 4.44 9.61
CA LYS A 325 -29.23 5.90 9.85
C LYS A 325 -28.66 6.27 11.22
N GLU A 326 -28.86 5.44 12.24
CA GLU A 326 -28.38 5.69 13.61
C GLU A 326 -26.91 5.31 13.80
N ALA A 327 -26.46 4.29 13.07
CA ALA A 327 -25.07 3.84 13.09
C ALA A 327 -24.62 3.49 11.67
N ALA A 328 -23.70 4.26 11.12
CA ALA A 328 -23.18 4.04 9.77
C ALA A 328 -22.54 2.67 9.55
N VAL A 329 -22.00 2.08 10.63
CA VAL A 329 -21.50 0.70 10.70
C VAL A 329 -21.93 0.09 12.03
N ARG A 330 -22.62 -1.02 11.95
CA ARG A 330 -22.97 -1.86 13.12
C ARG A 330 -23.03 -3.31 12.67
N LEU A 331 -21.89 -3.99 12.66
CA LEU A 331 -21.83 -5.44 12.40
C LEU A 331 -21.81 -6.18 13.74
N VAL A 332 -22.75 -7.08 13.92
CA VAL A 332 -22.92 -7.84 15.15
C VAL A 332 -22.51 -9.28 14.91
N PHE A 333 -21.61 -9.78 15.76
CA PHE A 333 -21.11 -11.17 15.72
C PHE A 333 -21.47 -11.85 17.03
N GLU A 334 -22.23 -12.94 16.97
CA GLU A 334 -22.66 -13.72 18.10
C GLU A 334 -21.78 -14.95 18.27
N PRO A 335 -21.13 -15.14 19.44
CA PRO A 335 -20.37 -16.35 19.72
C PRO A 335 -21.31 -17.54 19.93
N LYS A 336 -20.88 -18.72 19.50
CA LYS A 336 -21.64 -19.97 19.66
C LYS A 336 -21.89 -20.34 21.12
N SER A 337 -21.06 -19.90 22.04
CA SER A 337 -21.18 -20.09 23.45
C SER A 337 -20.67 -18.89 24.23
N ARG A 338 -21.35 -18.56 25.34
CA ARG A 338 -20.90 -17.51 26.28
C ARG A 338 -19.55 -17.80 26.94
N THR A 339 -19.09 -19.05 26.90
CA THR A 339 -17.81 -19.49 27.48
C THR A 339 -16.62 -19.33 26.57
N ILE A 340 -16.85 -18.91 25.33
CA ILE A 340 -15.76 -18.63 24.36
C ILE A 340 -14.98 -17.41 24.86
N ASP A 341 -13.65 -17.52 24.83
CA ASP A 341 -12.77 -16.39 25.16
C ASP A 341 -12.95 -15.24 24.15
N GLN A 342 -13.25 -14.05 24.67
CA GLN A 342 -13.52 -12.87 23.86
C GLN A 342 -12.33 -12.47 22.99
N THR A 343 -11.10 -12.61 23.54
CA THR A 343 -9.87 -12.26 22.84
C THR A 343 -9.59 -13.25 21.70
N GLU A 344 -9.79 -14.54 21.94
CA GLU A 344 -9.65 -15.59 20.90
C GLU A 344 -10.68 -15.37 19.78
N PHE A 345 -11.92 -15.05 20.14
CA PHE A 345 -12.99 -14.76 19.18
C PHE A 345 -12.66 -13.57 18.28
N VAL A 346 -12.28 -12.44 18.88
CA VAL A 346 -11.92 -11.22 18.15
C VAL A 346 -10.70 -11.46 17.26
N ASN A 347 -9.63 -12.05 17.79
CA ASN A 347 -8.41 -12.30 17.03
C ASN A 347 -8.65 -13.23 15.83
N THR A 348 -9.55 -14.22 15.98
CA THR A 348 -9.91 -15.10 14.87
C THR A 348 -10.61 -14.31 13.74
N LEU A 349 -11.60 -13.49 14.07
CA LEU A 349 -12.30 -12.68 13.09
C LEU A 349 -11.35 -11.69 12.39
N LEU A 350 -10.47 -11.01 13.14
CA LEU A 350 -9.48 -10.09 12.59
C LEU A 350 -8.47 -10.80 11.66
N ALA A 351 -8.06 -12.03 12.01
CA ALA A 351 -7.06 -12.76 11.24
C ALA A 351 -7.59 -13.31 9.91
N TYR A 352 -8.88 -13.62 9.86
CA TYR A 352 -9.49 -14.29 8.69
C TYR A 352 -10.35 -13.38 7.81
N THR A 353 -10.62 -12.15 8.25
CA THR A 353 -11.48 -11.22 7.50
C THR A 353 -10.78 -9.87 7.26
N SER A 354 -11.38 -9.06 6.40
CA SER A 354 -10.95 -7.68 6.14
C SER A 354 -11.18 -6.73 7.32
N LEU A 355 -11.63 -7.22 8.49
CA LEU A 355 -11.66 -6.43 9.74
C LEU A 355 -10.25 -5.99 10.19
N GLU A 356 -9.20 -6.66 9.73
CA GLU A 356 -7.82 -6.18 9.78
C GLU A 356 -7.20 -6.28 8.39
N SER A 357 -6.79 -5.14 7.83
CA SER A 357 -6.29 -5.05 6.47
C SER A 357 -5.08 -4.13 6.38
N ASN A 358 -4.50 -4.03 5.18
CA ASN A 358 -3.42 -3.10 4.89
C ASN A 358 -3.96 -1.91 4.09
N ALA A 359 -3.63 -0.69 4.52
CA ALA A 359 -3.81 0.54 3.76
C ALA A 359 -2.49 0.89 3.07
N THR A 360 -2.47 0.82 1.75
CA THR A 360 -1.29 1.17 0.95
C THR A 360 -1.16 2.68 0.86
N LEU A 361 0.08 3.19 1.00
CA LEU A 361 0.43 4.57 0.73
C LEU A 361 1.33 4.62 -0.50
N ASN A 362 0.98 5.49 -1.44
CA ASN A 362 1.80 5.81 -2.60
C ASN A 362 1.54 7.27 -3.00
N LEU A 363 2.35 8.18 -2.47
CA LEU A 363 2.13 9.63 -2.55
C LEU A 363 2.65 10.16 -3.89
N VAL A 364 2.06 9.69 -4.99
CA VAL A 364 2.36 10.12 -6.34
C VAL A 364 1.36 11.17 -6.80
N MET A 365 1.83 12.33 -7.23
CA MET A 365 1.00 13.46 -7.65
C MET A 365 1.72 14.31 -8.69
N ILE A 366 1.00 15.25 -9.30
CA ILE A 366 1.60 16.31 -10.12
C ILE A 366 2.16 17.38 -9.17
N GLY A 367 3.43 17.68 -9.28
CA GLY A 367 4.09 18.72 -8.50
C GLY A 367 3.77 20.13 -9.00
N ALA A 368 4.16 21.14 -8.23
CA ALA A 368 4.04 22.54 -8.60
C ALA A 368 4.80 22.88 -9.90
N ASP A 369 5.78 22.07 -10.27
CA ASP A 369 6.52 22.12 -11.54
C ASP A 369 5.80 21.47 -12.73
N GLY A 370 4.59 20.93 -12.52
CA GLY A 370 3.78 20.23 -13.53
C GLY A 370 4.28 18.83 -13.88
N ARG A 371 5.19 18.24 -13.08
CA ARG A 371 5.74 16.90 -13.30
C ARG A 371 5.16 15.89 -12.30
N PRO A 372 4.86 14.67 -12.76
CA PRO A 372 4.46 13.60 -11.86
C PRO A 372 5.66 13.11 -11.04
N GLY A 373 5.46 12.85 -9.76
CA GLY A 373 6.52 12.33 -8.90
C GLY A 373 5.98 11.79 -7.59
N GLN A 374 6.73 10.85 -7.00
CA GLN A 374 6.52 10.39 -5.63
C GLN A 374 7.18 11.38 -4.68
N LYS A 375 6.45 11.81 -3.66
CA LYS A 375 6.89 12.86 -2.73
C LYS A 375 6.68 12.43 -1.29
N GLY A 376 7.62 12.77 -0.41
CA GLY A 376 7.41 12.68 1.04
C GLY A 376 6.48 13.79 1.54
N LEU A 377 5.91 13.58 2.73
CA LEU A 377 4.92 14.49 3.32
C LEU A 377 5.44 15.93 3.48
N LEU A 378 6.69 16.10 3.90
CA LEU A 378 7.32 17.42 4.05
C LEU A 378 7.42 18.16 2.71
N THR A 379 7.78 17.45 1.64
CA THR A 379 7.88 18.02 0.28
C THR A 379 6.51 18.47 -0.22
N ILE A 380 5.46 17.67 0.03
CA ILE A 380 4.09 18.01 -0.36
C ILE A 380 3.64 19.32 0.32
N LEU A 381 3.87 19.44 1.61
CA LEU A 381 3.52 20.65 2.36
C LEU A 381 4.35 21.85 1.93
N ASP A 382 5.64 21.69 1.69
CA ASP A 382 6.53 22.78 1.23
C ASP A 382 6.09 23.32 -0.15
N GLU A 383 5.78 22.44 -1.10
CA GLU A 383 5.26 22.84 -2.42
C GLU A 383 3.93 23.58 -2.29
N TRP A 384 3.02 23.07 -1.46
CA TRP A 384 1.74 23.70 -1.23
C TRP A 384 1.88 25.08 -0.53
N VAL A 385 2.76 25.21 0.48
CA VAL A 385 3.04 26.49 1.17
C VAL A 385 3.55 27.54 0.18
N LYS A 386 4.47 27.16 -0.71
CA LYS A 386 4.97 28.04 -1.78
C LYS A 386 3.86 28.44 -2.75
N PHE A 387 3.02 27.50 -3.15
CA PHE A 387 1.86 27.78 -3.97
C PHE A 387 0.89 28.74 -3.27
N ARG A 388 0.59 28.53 -1.99
CA ARG A 388 -0.28 29.42 -1.21
C ARG A 388 0.30 30.82 -1.09
N GLN A 389 1.59 30.96 -0.85
CA GLN A 389 2.26 32.25 -0.83
C GLN A 389 2.14 32.97 -2.19
N LEU A 390 2.31 32.25 -3.28
CA LEU A 390 2.14 32.79 -4.63
C LEU A 390 0.70 33.27 -4.87
N THR A 391 -0.31 32.47 -4.55
CA THR A 391 -1.73 32.84 -4.76
C THR A 391 -2.12 34.04 -3.92
N MET A 392 -1.66 34.12 -2.66
CA MET A 392 -1.89 35.28 -1.80
C MET A 392 -1.21 36.55 -2.34
N THR A 393 0.02 36.44 -2.82
CA THR A 393 0.72 37.55 -3.46
C THR A 393 -0.02 38.05 -4.70
N ARG A 394 -0.50 37.12 -5.54
CA ARG A 394 -1.31 37.46 -6.72
C ARG A 394 -2.63 38.13 -6.33
N ARG A 395 -3.32 37.60 -5.31
CA ARG A 395 -4.55 38.18 -4.75
C ARG A 395 -4.33 39.61 -4.28
N CYS A 396 -3.27 39.87 -3.51
CA CYS A 396 -2.93 41.19 -3.03
C CYS A 396 -2.62 42.17 -4.17
N ARG A 397 -1.86 41.75 -5.20
CA ARG A 397 -1.56 42.55 -6.38
C ARG A 397 -2.83 42.88 -7.17
N HIS A 398 -3.70 41.89 -7.39
CA HIS A 398 -4.95 42.08 -8.07
C HIS A 398 -5.84 43.07 -7.33
N ARG A 399 -5.93 42.95 -6.00
CA ARG A 399 -6.69 43.89 -5.16
C ARG A 399 -6.08 45.27 -5.18
N LEU A 400 -4.75 45.40 -5.09
CA LEU A 400 -4.04 46.66 -5.17
C LEU A 400 -4.32 47.38 -6.50
N ALA A 401 -4.24 46.67 -7.62
CA ALA A 401 -4.57 47.25 -8.93
C ALA A 401 -6.01 47.81 -8.99
N LYS A 402 -6.98 47.04 -8.45
CA LYS A 402 -8.38 47.54 -8.35
C LYS A 402 -8.53 48.75 -7.42
N VAL A 403 -7.80 48.78 -6.32
CA VAL A 403 -7.78 49.90 -5.38
C VAL A 403 -7.16 51.14 -6.05
N ASP A 404 -6.03 50.96 -6.74
CA ASP A 404 -5.35 52.05 -7.48
C ASP A 404 -6.27 52.62 -8.61
N ASP A 405 -6.87 51.74 -9.39
CA ASP A 405 -7.84 52.15 -10.40
C ASP A 405 -9.01 52.96 -9.79
N ARG A 406 -9.55 52.53 -8.65
CA ARG A 406 -10.63 53.22 -7.99
C ARG A 406 -10.21 54.56 -7.39
N ILE A 407 -9.04 54.61 -6.76
CA ILE A 407 -8.44 55.85 -6.25
C ILE A 407 -8.28 56.83 -7.41
N HIS A 408 -7.71 56.42 -8.54
CA HIS A 408 -7.49 57.24 -9.71
C HIS A 408 -8.79 57.89 -10.21
N ILE A 409 -9.89 57.13 -10.33
CA ILE A 409 -11.19 57.65 -10.72
C ILE A 409 -11.73 58.65 -9.68
N LEU A 410 -11.66 58.33 -8.40
CA LEU A 410 -12.18 59.18 -7.34
C LEU A 410 -11.39 60.50 -7.21
N GLU A 411 -10.07 60.47 -7.42
CA GLU A 411 -9.22 61.67 -7.48
C GLU A 411 -9.67 62.61 -8.60
N GLY A 412 -9.97 62.07 -9.79
CA GLY A 412 -10.59 62.84 -10.88
C GLY A 412 -11.90 63.47 -10.49
N ARG A 413 -12.80 62.73 -9.83
CA ARG A 413 -14.08 63.26 -9.34
C ARG A 413 -13.87 64.36 -8.29
N MET A 414 -12.89 64.25 -7.42
CA MET A 414 -12.56 65.31 -6.44
C MET A 414 -12.14 66.60 -7.10
N ILE A 415 -11.39 66.57 -8.20
CA ILE A 415 -11.01 67.75 -8.98
C ILE A 415 -12.27 68.44 -9.51
N VAL A 416 -13.27 67.67 -9.99
CA VAL A 416 -14.57 68.21 -10.43
C VAL A 416 -15.32 68.92 -9.28
N PHE A 417 -15.39 68.29 -8.10
CA PHE A 417 -16.07 68.89 -6.94
C PHE A 417 -15.40 70.19 -6.47
N LEU A 418 -14.11 70.34 -6.65
CA LEU A 418 -13.37 71.54 -6.30
C LEU A 418 -13.50 72.64 -7.35
N ASN A 419 -13.80 72.27 -8.60
CA ASN A 419 -13.86 73.19 -9.76
C ASN A 419 -15.17 73.06 -10.58
N ILE A 420 -16.28 72.82 -9.91
CA ILE A 420 -17.53 72.40 -10.55
C ILE A 420 -18.03 73.38 -11.61
N ASP A 421 -17.97 74.69 -11.35
CA ASP A 421 -18.46 75.75 -12.28
C ASP A 421 -17.60 75.73 -13.57
N GLU A 422 -16.27 75.57 -13.45
CA GLU A 422 -15.39 75.56 -14.57
C GLU A 422 -15.53 74.27 -15.42
N VAL A 423 -15.75 73.14 -14.74
CA VAL A 423 -16.07 71.88 -15.43
C VAL A 423 -17.33 71.94 -16.25
N ILE A 424 -18.39 72.53 -15.64
CA ILE A 424 -19.67 72.73 -16.33
C ILE A 424 -19.51 73.67 -17.52
N ARG A 425 -18.74 74.74 -17.35
CA ARG A 425 -18.45 75.70 -18.42
C ARG A 425 -17.74 75.00 -19.60
N ILE A 426 -16.71 74.29 -19.35
CA ILE A 426 -15.93 73.50 -20.37
C ILE A 426 -16.87 72.54 -21.09
N ILE A 427 -17.70 71.79 -20.39
CA ILE A 427 -18.60 70.80 -20.98
C ILE A 427 -19.63 71.50 -21.92
N ARG A 428 -20.03 72.70 -21.61
CA ARG A 428 -21.09 73.47 -22.38
C ARG A 428 -20.49 74.20 -23.57
N GLU A 429 -19.29 74.74 -23.46
CA GLU A 429 -18.67 75.63 -24.42
C GLU A 429 -17.68 74.98 -25.39
N SER A 430 -17.18 73.78 -25.07
CA SER A 430 -16.19 73.05 -25.88
C SER A 430 -16.85 72.09 -26.86
N ASP A 431 -16.36 72.09 -28.12
CA ASP A 431 -16.76 71.09 -29.12
C ASP A 431 -16.21 69.72 -28.82
N GLU A 432 -15.08 69.64 -28.08
CA GLU A 432 -14.47 68.42 -27.63
C GLU A 432 -14.26 68.43 -26.11
N PRO A 433 -15.33 68.26 -25.31
CA PRO A 433 -15.30 68.42 -23.84
C PRO A 433 -14.27 67.50 -23.16
N LYS A 434 -14.07 66.28 -23.63
CA LYS A 434 -13.13 65.31 -23.08
C LYS A 434 -11.68 65.84 -23.16
N ALA A 435 -11.23 66.25 -24.33
CA ALA A 435 -9.88 66.78 -24.54
C ALA A 435 -9.67 68.12 -23.76
N ALA A 436 -10.70 68.98 -23.72
CA ALA A 436 -10.63 70.22 -22.98
C ALA A 436 -10.54 70.02 -21.45
N LEU A 437 -11.26 69.05 -20.86
CA LEU A 437 -11.16 68.68 -19.44
C LEU A 437 -9.79 68.12 -19.11
N MET A 438 -9.26 67.22 -19.96
CA MET A 438 -7.91 66.65 -19.81
C MET A 438 -6.84 67.76 -19.76
N SER A 439 -6.93 68.70 -20.70
CA SER A 439 -5.99 69.84 -20.78
C SER A 439 -6.09 70.81 -19.61
N ALA A 440 -7.32 71.14 -19.19
CA ALA A 440 -7.57 72.12 -18.15
C ALA A 440 -7.18 71.64 -16.74
N PHE A 441 -7.38 70.38 -16.45
CA PHE A 441 -7.25 69.83 -15.09
C PHE A 441 -6.14 68.75 -14.99
N GLY A 442 -5.40 68.44 -16.07
CA GLY A 442 -4.39 67.40 -16.09
C GLY A 442 -4.97 65.99 -15.90
N LEU A 443 -6.24 65.77 -16.30
CA LEU A 443 -6.93 64.51 -16.14
C LEU A 443 -6.47 63.46 -17.14
N SER A 444 -6.50 62.20 -16.72
CA SER A 444 -6.35 61.10 -17.67
C SER A 444 -7.62 60.93 -18.52
N GLU A 445 -7.48 60.22 -19.63
CA GLU A 445 -8.61 59.91 -20.50
C GLU A 445 -9.74 59.20 -19.76
N ARG A 446 -9.41 58.22 -18.90
CA ARG A 446 -10.37 57.46 -18.06
C ARG A 446 -11.08 58.36 -17.04
N GLN A 447 -10.35 59.31 -16.43
CA GLN A 447 -10.95 60.30 -15.52
C GLN A 447 -11.90 61.23 -16.25
N ALA A 448 -11.50 61.76 -17.42
CA ALA A 448 -12.33 62.63 -18.21
C ALA A 448 -13.63 61.96 -18.71
N GLU A 449 -13.54 60.68 -19.12
CA GLU A 449 -14.66 59.85 -19.52
C GLU A 449 -15.65 59.66 -18.35
N ASP A 450 -15.12 59.22 -17.17
CA ASP A 450 -15.93 59.04 -15.96
C ASP A 450 -16.64 60.35 -15.54
N ILE A 451 -15.95 61.48 -15.68
CA ILE A 451 -16.54 62.80 -15.34
C ILE A 451 -17.70 63.13 -16.27
N LEU A 452 -17.60 62.88 -17.56
CA LEU A 452 -18.68 63.13 -18.52
C LEU A 452 -19.89 62.22 -18.29
N GLU A 453 -19.72 61.07 -17.68
CA GLU A 453 -20.78 60.12 -17.33
C GLU A 453 -21.44 60.42 -15.96
N ILE A 454 -20.93 61.40 -15.17
CA ILE A 454 -21.44 61.73 -13.85
C ILE A 454 -22.89 62.22 -13.98
N ARG A 455 -23.81 61.63 -13.25
CA ARG A 455 -25.21 62.08 -13.15
C ARG A 455 -25.26 63.33 -12.30
N LEU A 456 -26.03 64.33 -12.70
CA LEU A 456 -26.16 65.63 -12.00
C LEU A 456 -26.49 65.51 -10.49
N ARG A 457 -27.28 64.50 -10.09
CA ARG A 457 -27.54 64.19 -8.67
C ARG A 457 -26.34 63.84 -7.86
N GLN A 458 -25.29 63.33 -8.49
CA GLN A 458 -24.05 62.90 -7.84
C GLN A 458 -23.09 64.07 -7.56
N LEU A 459 -23.40 65.25 -8.06
CA LEU A 459 -22.69 66.53 -7.76
C LEU A 459 -23.13 67.19 -6.44
N ALA A 460 -24.03 66.56 -5.68
CA ALA A 460 -24.47 67.07 -4.41
C ALA A 460 -23.37 67.03 -3.32
N ARG A 461 -23.39 68.04 -2.41
CA ARG A 461 -22.38 68.17 -1.34
C ARG A 461 -22.17 66.89 -0.49
N LEU A 462 -23.26 66.12 -0.27
CA LEU A 462 -23.21 64.88 0.49
C LEU A 462 -22.39 63.79 -0.25
N GLU A 463 -22.37 63.79 -1.58
CA GLU A 463 -21.59 62.86 -2.37
C GLU A 463 -20.08 63.16 -2.28
N LYS A 464 -19.66 64.44 -2.22
CA LYS A 464 -18.28 64.83 -1.94
C LYS A 464 -17.74 64.21 -0.66
N ILE A 465 -18.50 64.31 0.44
CA ILE A 465 -18.11 63.72 1.73
C ILE A 465 -17.98 62.20 1.67
N LYS A 466 -18.84 61.54 0.89
CA LYS A 466 -18.75 60.07 0.68
C LYS A 466 -17.49 59.72 -0.09
N ILE A 467 -17.14 60.44 -1.13
CA ILE A 467 -15.95 60.24 -1.95
C ILE A 467 -14.68 60.45 -1.11
N GLU A 468 -14.62 61.52 -0.30
CA GLU A 468 -13.49 61.76 0.62
C GLU A 468 -13.28 60.59 1.58
N LYS A 469 -14.35 60.10 2.23
CA LYS A 469 -14.27 58.93 3.11
C LYS A 469 -13.86 57.64 2.37
N GLU A 470 -14.36 57.42 1.15
CA GLU A 470 -14.01 56.29 0.32
C GLU A 470 -12.52 56.38 -0.08
N LEU A 471 -12.01 57.53 -0.48
CA LEU A 471 -10.59 57.77 -0.81
C LEU A 471 -9.68 57.48 0.39
N ASP A 472 -10.01 57.99 1.57
CA ASP A 472 -9.21 57.75 2.76
C ASP A 472 -9.16 56.25 3.10
N ALA A 473 -10.31 55.59 3.07
CA ALA A 473 -10.35 54.13 3.30
C ALA A 473 -9.54 53.31 2.28
N LEU A 474 -9.62 53.71 0.99
CA LEU A 474 -8.86 53.05 -0.08
C LEU A 474 -7.35 53.31 0.01
N ARG A 475 -6.95 54.53 0.45
CA ARG A 475 -5.52 54.84 0.68
C ARG A 475 -4.96 54.07 1.86
N ASP A 476 -5.73 53.89 2.93
CA ASP A 476 -5.36 53.01 4.04
C ASP A 476 -5.26 51.55 3.61
N GLU A 477 -6.20 51.07 2.76
CA GLU A 477 -6.16 49.73 2.20
C GLU A 477 -4.93 49.55 1.29
N LYS A 478 -4.64 50.54 0.41
CA LYS A 478 -3.45 50.53 -0.45
C LYS A 478 -2.18 50.40 0.36
N ALA A 479 -1.99 51.24 1.39
CA ALA A 479 -0.82 51.19 2.24
C ALA A 479 -0.62 49.82 2.90
N LYS A 480 -1.70 49.18 3.37
CA LYS A 480 -1.66 47.82 3.93
C LYS A 480 -1.28 46.77 2.89
N LEU A 481 -1.81 46.87 1.67
CA LEU A 481 -1.50 45.93 0.59
C LEU A 481 -0.04 46.09 0.12
N GLU A 482 0.45 47.35 0.02
CA GLU A 482 1.88 47.62 -0.29
C GLU A 482 2.81 47.11 0.80
N GLU A 483 2.47 47.26 2.07
CA GLU A 483 3.22 46.68 3.21
C GLU A 483 3.29 45.15 3.09
N LEU A 484 2.14 44.49 2.84
CA LEU A 484 2.06 43.04 2.68
C LEU A 484 2.93 42.53 1.51
N LEU A 485 2.94 43.26 0.39
CA LEU A 485 3.71 42.89 -0.79
C LEU A 485 5.23 43.17 -0.61
N ALA A 486 5.60 44.17 0.17
CA ALA A 486 7.00 44.53 0.42
C ALA A 486 7.62 43.73 1.57
N ASN A 487 6.82 43.19 2.50
CA ASN A 487 7.29 42.55 3.72
C ASN A 487 6.85 41.08 3.79
N GLU A 488 7.80 40.17 3.51
CA GLU A 488 7.57 38.72 3.56
C GLU A 488 7.03 38.24 4.92
N SER A 489 7.52 38.82 6.01
CA SER A 489 7.07 38.48 7.37
C SER A 489 5.61 38.90 7.61
N ALA A 490 5.16 40.02 7.05
CA ALA A 490 3.76 40.44 7.11
C ALA A 490 2.87 39.50 6.31
N MET A 491 3.31 39.08 5.12
CA MET A 491 2.61 38.11 4.28
C MET A 491 2.49 36.75 5.01
N LYS A 492 3.57 36.25 5.62
CA LYS A 492 3.54 35.01 6.40
C LYS A 492 2.58 35.09 7.59
N ARG A 493 2.56 36.19 8.31
CA ARG A 493 1.58 36.39 9.42
C ARG A 493 0.13 36.36 8.92
N LEU A 494 -0.15 36.98 7.78
CA LEU A 494 -1.49 36.96 7.18
C LEU A 494 -1.86 35.53 6.76
N MET A 495 -0.94 34.81 6.11
CA MET A 495 -1.17 33.42 5.68
C MET A 495 -1.47 32.51 6.89
N ILE A 496 -0.69 32.60 7.97
CA ILE A 496 -0.93 31.86 9.21
C ILE A 496 -2.33 32.18 9.76
N LYS A 497 -2.68 33.46 9.87
CA LYS A 497 -3.98 33.89 10.39
C LYS A 497 -5.13 33.31 9.59
N GLU A 498 -5.04 33.30 8.26
CA GLU A 498 -6.07 32.73 7.39
C GLU A 498 -6.16 31.20 7.55
N ILE A 499 -5.04 30.49 7.58
CA ILE A 499 -5.02 29.03 7.79
C ILE A 499 -5.63 28.66 9.15
N GLU A 500 -5.27 29.39 10.22
CA GLU A 500 -5.81 29.14 11.56
C GLU A 500 -7.33 29.43 11.63
N ALA A 501 -7.79 30.48 10.93
CA ALA A 501 -9.22 30.79 10.84
C ALA A 501 -9.99 29.70 10.08
N ASP A 502 -9.47 29.24 8.95
CA ASP A 502 -10.07 28.18 8.17
C ASP A 502 -10.08 26.84 8.96
N ALA A 503 -9.00 26.54 9.68
CA ALA A 503 -8.92 25.36 10.54
C ALA A 503 -9.93 25.41 11.70
N LYS A 504 -10.19 26.59 12.25
CA LYS A 504 -11.23 26.78 13.28
C LYS A 504 -12.64 26.61 12.73
N GLN A 505 -12.88 27.10 11.52
CA GLN A 505 -14.20 27.07 10.90
C GLN A 505 -14.59 25.69 10.38
N TYR A 506 -13.68 24.96 9.75
CA TYR A 506 -13.96 23.73 9.00
C TYR A 506 -13.35 22.48 9.64
N GLY A 507 -12.46 22.63 10.63
CA GLY A 507 -11.79 21.52 11.26
C GLY A 507 -12.67 20.78 12.27
N ASP A 508 -12.55 19.46 12.26
CA ASP A 508 -13.22 18.55 13.19
C ASP A 508 -12.19 17.68 13.93
N ASP A 509 -12.67 16.81 14.82
CA ASP A 509 -11.81 15.88 15.54
C ASP A 509 -11.39 14.71 14.67
N ARG A 510 -10.22 14.14 14.99
CA ARG A 510 -9.69 12.93 14.36
C ARG A 510 -10.68 11.76 14.55
N ARG A 511 -10.93 11.02 13.49
CA ARG A 511 -11.78 9.81 13.49
C ARG A 511 -10.96 8.55 13.70
N THR A 512 -9.80 8.44 13.03
CA THR A 512 -8.95 7.25 13.06
C THR A 512 -8.08 7.23 14.31
N LEU A 513 -8.18 6.18 15.11
CA LEU A 513 -7.30 5.93 16.26
C LEU A 513 -5.92 5.49 15.76
N ILE A 514 -4.85 6.04 16.32
CA ILE A 514 -3.49 5.56 16.08
C ILE A 514 -2.98 4.99 17.40
N GLN A 515 -2.85 3.68 17.45
CA GLN A 515 -2.36 2.96 18.62
C GLN A 515 -1.72 1.67 18.17
N GLN A 516 -0.40 1.57 18.38
CA GLN A 516 0.36 0.39 18.00
C GLN A 516 -0.14 -0.86 18.69
N GLU A 517 -0.40 -1.91 17.90
CA GLU A 517 -0.76 -3.24 18.39
C GLU A 517 -0.15 -4.34 17.51
N LYS A 518 -0.09 -5.56 18.06
CA LYS A 518 0.32 -6.72 17.28
C LYS A 518 -0.79 -7.09 16.30
N ARG A 519 -0.38 -7.46 15.08
CA ARG A 519 -1.30 -8.03 14.09
C ARG A 519 -1.95 -9.28 14.65
N ALA A 520 -3.27 -9.42 14.43
CA ALA A 520 -3.98 -10.63 14.79
C ALA A 520 -3.42 -11.83 14.01
N THR A 521 -3.01 -12.87 14.71
CA THR A 521 -2.58 -14.14 14.15
C THR A 521 -3.47 -15.22 14.74
N PHE A 522 -4.06 -16.01 13.87
CA PHE A 522 -4.75 -17.22 14.30
C PHE A 522 -3.72 -18.35 14.34
N GLU A 523 -3.37 -18.80 15.52
CA GLU A 523 -2.76 -20.10 15.69
C GLU A 523 -3.93 -21.10 15.83
N ALA A 524 -4.28 -21.79 14.73
CA ALA A 524 -5.17 -22.94 14.83
C ALA A 524 -4.59 -23.85 15.88
N LYS A 525 -5.32 -24.09 16.99
CA LYS A 525 -4.97 -25.13 17.94
C LYS A 525 -5.04 -26.45 17.19
N VAL A 526 -3.92 -26.83 16.55
CA VAL A 526 -3.75 -28.16 16.00
C VAL A 526 -3.85 -29.11 17.19
N VAL A 527 -4.85 -30.00 17.15
CA VAL A 527 -4.97 -31.03 18.19
C VAL A 527 -3.66 -31.79 18.21
N ASP A 528 -2.96 -31.72 19.33
CA ASP A 528 -1.65 -32.33 19.50
C ASP A 528 -1.79 -33.84 19.71
N GLU A 529 -1.79 -34.57 18.60
CA GLU A 529 -1.88 -36.05 18.58
C GLU A 529 -0.56 -36.66 18.09
N PRO A 530 -0.14 -37.83 18.64
CA PRO A 530 0.98 -38.57 18.10
C PRO A 530 0.65 -39.10 16.71
N VAL A 531 1.59 -38.90 15.76
CA VAL A 531 1.46 -39.35 14.37
C VAL A 531 2.78 -39.91 13.85
N THR A 532 2.69 -40.82 12.88
CA THR A 532 3.84 -41.31 12.11
C THR A 532 3.73 -40.77 10.69
N VAL A 533 4.68 -39.91 10.30
CA VAL A 533 4.78 -39.41 8.92
C VAL A 533 5.56 -40.46 8.09
N VAL A 534 4.89 -41.04 7.12
CA VAL A 534 5.44 -42.02 6.20
C VAL A 534 5.77 -41.35 4.88
N VAL A 535 7.01 -41.40 4.44
CA VAL A 535 7.49 -40.86 3.16
C VAL A 535 8.02 -42.01 2.29
N SER A 536 7.61 -42.03 1.02
CA SER A 536 8.07 -43.00 0.05
C SER A 536 9.30 -42.52 -0.73
N GLN A 537 10.02 -43.44 -1.40
CA GLN A 537 11.19 -43.11 -2.26
C GLN A 537 10.81 -42.12 -3.41
N LYS A 538 9.57 -42.16 -3.91
CA LYS A 538 9.07 -41.23 -4.94
C LYS A 538 8.48 -39.97 -4.36
N GLY A 539 8.63 -39.71 -3.03
CA GLY A 539 8.18 -38.48 -2.36
C GLY A 539 6.68 -38.39 -2.11
N TRP A 540 5.97 -39.53 -2.00
CA TRP A 540 4.62 -39.57 -1.51
C TRP A 540 4.60 -39.53 0.02
N VAL A 541 3.70 -38.73 0.62
CA VAL A 541 3.67 -38.50 2.07
C VAL A 541 2.27 -38.65 2.61
N ARG A 542 2.17 -39.23 3.83
CA ARG A 542 0.94 -39.32 4.63
C ARG A 542 1.27 -39.33 6.11
N ALA A 543 0.33 -38.96 6.95
CA ALA A 543 0.44 -39.01 8.41
C ALA A 543 -0.54 -40.05 8.98
N LEU A 544 -0.01 -41.09 9.61
CA LEU A 544 -0.80 -42.15 10.25
C LEU A 544 -0.93 -41.84 11.75
N LYS A 545 -2.07 -42.15 12.37
CA LYS A 545 -2.27 -41.93 13.82
C LYS A 545 -1.43 -42.91 14.63
N GLY A 546 -0.78 -42.42 15.69
CA GLY A 546 0.01 -43.17 16.66
C GLY A 546 1.48 -43.32 16.26
N HIS A 547 2.24 -43.82 17.23
CA HIS A 547 3.65 -44.18 17.10
C HIS A 547 3.83 -45.70 17.13
N GLY A 548 5.05 -46.22 16.85
CA GLY A 548 5.37 -47.63 16.91
C GLY A 548 4.72 -48.51 15.84
N LEU A 549 4.32 -47.91 14.73
CA LEU A 549 3.72 -48.62 13.61
C LEU A 549 4.80 -49.48 12.90
N ASP A 550 4.44 -50.74 12.58
CA ASP A 550 5.35 -51.64 11.86
C ASP A 550 5.55 -51.15 10.40
N PRO A 551 6.80 -50.80 10.00
CA PRO A 551 7.11 -50.39 8.65
C PRO A 551 6.73 -51.42 7.56
N ALA A 552 6.70 -52.71 7.89
CA ALA A 552 6.32 -53.79 6.97
C ALA A 552 4.81 -53.77 6.64
N SER A 553 3.99 -53.08 7.45
CA SER A 553 2.56 -52.92 7.23
C SER A 553 2.21 -51.82 6.25
N PHE A 554 3.19 -50.97 5.82
CA PHE A 554 2.92 -49.83 4.95
C PHE A 554 2.78 -50.26 3.50
N SER A 555 1.70 -49.90 2.86
CA SER A 555 1.46 -50.11 1.43
C SER A 555 1.96 -48.92 0.61
N PHE A 556 2.48 -49.17 -0.58
CA PHE A 556 2.95 -48.15 -1.52
C PHE A 556 2.43 -48.46 -2.92
N LYS A 557 2.49 -47.49 -3.80
CA LYS A 557 2.19 -47.69 -5.22
C LYS A 557 3.15 -48.68 -5.85
N ALA A 558 2.71 -49.32 -6.93
CA ALA A 558 3.56 -50.26 -7.69
C ALA A 558 4.88 -49.60 -8.09
N GLY A 559 6.01 -50.23 -7.70
CA GLY A 559 7.37 -49.75 -7.97
C GLY A 559 7.80 -48.56 -7.09
N ASP A 560 7.17 -48.36 -5.93
CA ASP A 560 7.59 -47.42 -4.89
C ASP A 560 7.83 -48.20 -3.57
N SER A 561 8.59 -47.62 -2.67
CA SER A 561 8.96 -48.23 -1.39
C SER A 561 9.15 -47.18 -0.30
N LEU A 562 9.36 -47.64 0.92
CA LEU A 562 9.60 -46.76 2.06
C LEU A 562 10.92 -46.00 1.90
N TYR A 563 10.87 -44.65 2.00
CA TYR A 563 12.05 -43.82 2.26
C TYR A 563 12.34 -43.78 3.76
N ALA A 564 11.40 -43.29 4.57
CA ALA A 564 11.48 -43.25 6.03
C ALA A 564 10.10 -43.08 6.68
N ALA A 565 10.01 -43.48 7.95
CA ALA A 565 8.87 -43.23 8.82
C ALA A 565 9.34 -42.45 10.04
N PHE A 566 8.75 -41.26 10.24
CA PHE A 566 9.14 -40.34 11.30
C PHE A 566 8.04 -40.29 12.36
N GLN A 567 8.40 -40.63 13.59
CA GLN A 567 7.49 -40.48 14.74
C GLN A 567 7.52 -39.05 15.22
N CYS A 568 6.43 -38.35 15.09
CA CYS A 568 6.26 -36.94 15.43
C CYS A 568 4.83 -36.63 15.88
N ARG A 569 4.47 -35.36 16.04
CA ARG A 569 3.15 -34.94 16.46
C ARG A 569 2.50 -34.06 15.38
N THR A 570 1.20 -33.88 15.45
CA THR A 570 0.45 -33.08 14.47
C THR A 570 0.95 -31.63 14.33
N PRO A 571 1.43 -30.91 15.39
CA PRO A 571 1.99 -29.57 15.24
C PRO A 571 3.41 -29.51 14.66
N ASP A 572 4.07 -30.68 14.46
CA ASP A 572 5.44 -30.74 13.94
C ASP A 572 5.53 -30.39 12.44
N ARG A 573 6.75 -30.31 11.93
CA ARG A 573 7.06 -29.91 10.57
C ARG A 573 7.73 -31.03 9.79
N LEU A 574 7.27 -31.25 8.56
CA LEU A 574 8.01 -32.01 7.55
C LEU A 574 8.86 -31.03 6.74
N ILE A 575 10.17 -31.24 6.74
CA ILE A 575 11.13 -30.50 5.90
C ILE A 575 11.54 -31.39 4.74
N ALA A 576 11.58 -30.82 3.53
CA ALA A 576 12.10 -31.48 2.33
C ALA A 576 13.24 -30.65 1.75
N TRP A 577 14.35 -31.33 1.36
CA TRP A 577 15.54 -30.71 0.78
C TRP A 577 15.58 -30.93 -0.73
N GLY A 578 15.67 -29.81 -1.48
CA GLY A 578 15.94 -29.82 -2.91
C GLY A 578 17.44 -30.00 -3.21
N SER A 579 17.77 -30.52 -4.40
CA SER A 579 19.14 -30.71 -4.88
C SER A 579 19.98 -29.42 -4.91
N SER A 580 19.34 -28.26 -5.01
CA SER A 580 19.97 -26.93 -4.94
C SER A 580 20.30 -26.45 -3.52
N GLY A 581 19.97 -27.25 -2.47
CA GLY A 581 20.09 -26.82 -1.07
C GLY A 581 18.96 -25.96 -0.54
N ARG A 582 17.93 -25.69 -1.36
CA ARG A 582 16.68 -25.04 -0.93
C ARG A 582 15.87 -26.00 -0.06
N VAL A 583 15.24 -25.47 0.98
CA VAL A 583 14.39 -26.25 1.88
C VAL A 583 12.93 -25.80 1.77
N TYR A 584 12.04 -26.77 1.88
CA TYR A 584 10.59 -26.60 1.84
C TYR A 584 10.01 -27.17 3.14
N SER A 585 9.03 -26.47 3.74
CA SER A 585 8.38 -26.93 4.97
C SER A 585 6.89 -27.14 4.75
N VAL A 586 6.37 -28.24 5.30
CA VAL A 586 4.95 -28.61 5.26
C VAL A 586 4.51 -28.94 6.69
N ASP A 587 3.33 -28.43 7.09
CA ASP A 587 2.74 -28.77 8.37
C ASP A 587 2.30 -30.23 8.39
N VAL A 588 2.68 -30.97 9.41
CA VAL A 588 2.26 -32.37 9.54
C VAL A 588 0.73 -32.49 9.62
N SER A 589 0.07 -31.50 10.23
CA SER A 589 -1.39 -31.42 10.34
C SER A 589 -2.15 -31.35 9.03
N VAL A 590 -1.51 -30.90 7.92
CA VAL A 590 -2.16 -30.83 6.59
C VAL A 590 -1.92 -32.07 5.75
N LEU A 591 -1.09 -33.02 6.24
CA LEU A 591 -0.82 -34.27 5.53
C LEU A 591 -2.06 -35.17 5.56
N PRO A 592 -2.38 -35.86 4.45
CA PRO A 592 -3.50 -36.80 4.43
C PRO A 592 -3.28 -37.94 5.41
N GLY A 593 -4.29 -38.21 6.21
CA GLY A 593 -4.34 -39.36 7.10
C GLY A 593 -5.09 -40.54 6.49
N GLY A 594 -5.02 -41.72 7.10
CA GLY A 594 -5.86 -42.85 6.80
C GLY A 594 -5.35 -43.84 5.77
N ARG A 595 -6.30 -44.57 5.13
CA ARG A 595 -5.99 -45.62 4.15
C ARG A 595 -5.73 -44.99 2.77
N GLY A 596 -4.57 -45.23 2.19
CA GLY A 596 -4.20 -44.72 0.86
C GLY A 596 -2.73 -44.45 0.70
N ASP A 597 -2.27 -44.11 -0.49
CA ASP A 597 -0.87 -43.89 -0.82
C ASP A 597 -0.35 -42.50 -0.37
N GLY A 598 -1.20 -41.63 0.11
CA GLY A 598 -0.85 -40.23 0.44
C GLY A 598 -0.93 -39.29 -0.76
N VAL A 599 -0.15 -38.19 -0.69
CA VAL A 599 -0.01 -37.19 -1.77
C VAL A 599 1.46 -36.95 -2.06
N PRO A 600 1.83 -36.60 -3.29
CA PRO A 600 3.22 -36.20 -3.56
C PRO A 600 3.54 -34.89 -2.82
N VAL A 601 4.69 -34.79 -2.19
CA VAL A 601 5.16 -33.56 -1.51
C VAL A 601 5.15 -32.37 -2.47
N THR A 602 5.47 -32.60 -3.74
CA THR A 602 5.44 -31.55 -4.79
C THR A 602 4.05 -30.95 -5.05
N SER A 603 2.95 -31.56 -4.59
CA SER A 603 1.62 -30.95 -4.64
C SER A 603 1.37 -29.96 -3.49
N LEU A 604 2.21 -29.98 -2.46
CA LEU A 604 2.09 -29.15 -1.26
C LEU A 604 3.05 -27.95 -1.27
N ILE A 605 4.05 -27.97 -2.15
CA ILE A 605 5.13 -26.98 -2.29
C ILE A 605 5.24 -26.48 -3.73
N GLU A 606 5.96 -25.39 -3.94
CA GLU A 606 6.38 -24.90 -5.27
C GLU A 606 7.85 -25.19 -5.47
N LEU A 607 8.13 -26.32 -6.13
CA LEU A 607 9.52 -26.74 -6.35
C LEU A 607 10.23 -25.84 -7.37
N GLU A 608 11.46 -25.46 -7.06
CA GLU A 608 12.33 -24.67 -7.95
C GLU A 608 12.57 -25.41 -9.28
N SER A 609 12.48 -24.69 -10.40
CA SER A 609 12.68 -25.27 -11.73
C SER A 609 14.06 -25.90 -11.88
N GLY A 610 14.13 -27.13 -12.38
CA GLY A 610 15.37 -27.89 -12.53
C GLY A 610 15.88 -28.55 -11.25
N SER A 611 15.24 -28.35 -10.10
CA SER A 611 15.57 -29.03 -8.84
C SER A 611 14.69 -30.27 -8.63
N HIS A 612 15.16 -31.22 -7.85
CA HIS A 612 14.40 -32.37 -7.39
C HIS A 612 14.60 -32.57 -5.88
N LEU A 613 13.59 -33.16 -5.21
CA LEU A 613 13.66 -33.44 -3.78
C LEU A 613 14.56 -34.65 -3.54
N MET A 614 15.47 -34.51 -2.58
CA MET A 614 16.44 -35.54 -2.24
C MET A 614 16.20 -36.19 -0.88
N HIS A 615 15.87 -35.35 0.13
CA HIS A 615 15.77 -35.81 1.51
C HIS A 615 14.53 -35.23 2.20
N TYR A 616 14.09 -35.95 3.24
CA TYR A 616 12.92 -35.56 4.05
C TYR A 616 13.24 -35.82 5.51
N TYR A 617 12.70 -34.99 6.40
CA TYR A 617 12.73 -35.18 7.84
C TYR A 617 11.55 -34.54 8.52
N ALA A 618 10.88 -35.22 9.43
CA ALA A 618 9.77 -34.68 10.20
C ALA A 618 10.08 -34.77 11.70
N ALA A 619 10.02 -33.61 12.36
CA ALA A 619 10.32 -33.51 13.80
C ALA A 619 9.80 -32.19 14.39
N PRO A 620 9.84 -32.04 15.74
CA PRO A 620 9.61 -30.76 16.42
C PRO A 620 10.56 -29.66 15.97
N VAL A 621 10.10 -28.41 16.06
CA VAL A 621 10.87 -27.24 15.58
C VAL A 621 12.18 -27.00 16.33
N ASP A 622 12.31 -27.47 17.55
CA ASP A 622 13.50 -27.35 18.41
C ASP A 622 14.54 -28.46 18.18
N GLN A 623 14.18 -29.54 17.46
CA GLN A 623 15.12 -30.62 17.10
C GLN A 623 16.28 -30.07 16.31
N GLN A 624 17.52 -30.33 16.81
CA GLN A 624 18.74 -29.96 16.11
C GLN A 624 19.14 -31.07 15.12
N LEU A 625 19.55 -30.65 13.92
CA LEU A 625 20.04 -31.52 12.83
C LEU A 625 21.47 -31.15 12.46
N LEU A 626 22.23 -32.13 12.11
CA LEU A 626 23.51 -32.04 11.40
C LEU A 626 23.21 -32.08 9.90
N LEU A 627 23.49 -30.99 9.21
CA LEU A 627 23.35 -30.84 7.76
C LEU A 627 24.72 -30.86 7.11
N ALA A 628 24.87 -31.65 6.06
CA ALA A 628 26.15 -31.79 5.35
C ALA A 628 25.93 -31.86 3.84
N SER A 629 26.97 -31.59 3.08
CA SER A 629 27.00 -31.70 1.61
C SER A 629 28.14 -32.64 1.15
N SER A 630 27.97 -33.26 -0.01
CA SER A 630 28.90 -34.27 -0.54
C SER A 630 30.32 -33.76 -0.76
N ASN A 631 30.54 -32.43 -0.83
CA ASN A 631 31.85 -31.80 -0.91
C ASN A 631 32.50 -31.52 0.46
N GLY A 632 31.97 -32.10 1.55
CA GLY A 632 32.63 -32.13 2.85
C GLY A 632 32.32 -30.91 3.75
N PHE A 633 31.36 -30.07 3.43
CA PHE A 633 30.92 -28.98 4.29
C PHE A 633 29.68 -29.35 5.11
N GLY A 634 29.53 -28.75 6.27
CA GLY A 634 28.32 -28.94 7.09
C GLY A 634 28.21 -27.98 8.26
N PHE A 635 27.04 -27.99 8.90
CA PHE A 635 26.69 -27.12 10.04
C PHE A 635 25.53 -27.72 10.83
N LEU A 636 25.26 -27.16 12.00
CA LEU A 636 24.12 -27.51 12.82
C LEU A 636 23.01 -26.47 12.61
N ALA A 637 21.76 -26.92 12.54
CA ALA A 637 20.59 -26.06 12.49
C ALA A 637 19.39 -26.72 13.17
N LYS A 638 18.43 -25.93 13.64
CA LYS A 638 17.16 -26.45 14.14
C LYS A 638 16.15 -26.63 13.01
N VAL A 639 15.21 -27.54 13.18
CA VAL A 639 14.09 -27.73 12.25
C VAL A 639 13.34 -26.41 12.07
N GLY A 640 13.12 -25.64 13.16
CA GLY A 640 12.48 -24.32 13.13
C GLY A 640 13.21 -23.28 12.26
N ASP A 641 14.54 -23.35 12.19
CA ASP A 641 15.34 -22.46 11.34
C ASP A 641 15.06 -22.67 9.84
N MET A 642 14.53 -23.83 9.46
CA MET A 642 14.22 -24.22 8.07
C MET A 642 12.77 -23.98 7.69
N VAL A 643 11.90 -23.62 8.63
CA VAL A 643 10.49 -23.36 8.36
C VAL A 643 10.33 -22.11 7.46
N SER A 644 9.52 -22.22 6.42
CA SER A 644 9.17 -21.15 5.49
C SER A 644 7.65 -21.00 5.42
N ARG A 645 7.16 -19.75 5.43
CA ARG A 645 5.73 -19.45 5.26
C ARG A 645 5.28 -19.50 3.80
N VAL A 646 6.22 -19.48 2.86
CA VAL A 646 5.92 -19.51 1.42
C VAL A 646 6.16 -20.90 0.85
N LYS A 647 5.28 -21.37 -0.05
CA LYS A 647 5.38 -22.69 -0.69
C LYS A 647 6.64 -22.87 -1.53
N ALA A 648 7.21 -21.78 -2.05
CA ALA A 648 8.48 -21.77 -2.78
C ALA A 648 9.70 -22.04 -1.90
N GLY A 649 9.51 -22.27 -0.58
CA GLY A 649 10.59 -22.56 0.36
C GLY A 649 11.60 -21.43 0.47
N LYS A 650 12.77 -21.73 1.02
CA LYS A 650 13.88 -20.76 1.14
C LYS A 650 15.24 -21.41 0.85
N ALA A 651 16.18 -20.64 0.31
CA ALA A 651 17.58 -21.03 0.24
C ALA A 651 18.10 -21.22 1.67
N PHE A 652 18.72 -22.39 1.95
CA PHE A 652 19.20 -22.69 3.30
C PHE A 652 20.59 -23.31 3.30
N MET A 653 20.89 -24.27 2.42
CA MET A 653 22.23 -24.80 2.24
C MET A 653 22.86 -24.22 0.97
N THR A 654 24.08 -23.70 1.08
CA THR A 654 24.86 -23.32 -0.10
C THR A 654 25.56 -24.55 -0.65
N ILE A 655 25.14 -25.06 -1.80
CA ILE A 655 25.64 -26.24 -2.46
C ILE A 655 26.48 -25.80 -3.67
N ASP A 656 27.72 -26.26 -3.73
CA ASP A 656 28.62 -25.98 -4.86
C ASP A 656 28.22 -26.79 -6.10
N THR A 657 28.61 -26.34 -7.27
CA THR A 657 28.36 -27.03 -8.54
C THR A 657 28.92 -28.46 -8.51
N GLY A 658 28.07 -29.44 -8.78
CA GLY A 658 28.42 -30.87 -8.74
C GLY A 658 28.33 -31.51 -7.35
N ALA A 659 28.08 -30.77 -6.29
CA ALA A 659 27.79 -31.30 -4.97
C ALA A 659 26.27 -31.50 -4.75
N VAL A 660 25.92 -32.29 -3.76
CA VAL A 660 24.53 -32.55 -3.36
C VAL A 660 24.39 -32.49 -1.83
N PRO A 661 23.21 -32.07 -1.31
CA PRO A 661 22.95 -32.22 0.12
C PRO A 661 22.90 -33.68 0.51
N LEU A 662 23.42 -34.01 1.68
CA LEU A 662 23.33 -35.32 2.29
C LEU A 662 22.08 -35.43 3.17
N ALA A 663 21.70 -36.69 3.51
CA ALA A 663 20.57 -36.91 4.40
C ALA A 663 20.79 -36.17 5.74
N PRO A 664 19.80 -35.40 6.22
CA PRO A 664 19.87 -34.68 7.49
C PRO A 664 19.91 -35.71 8.64
N MET A 665 20.81 -35.50 9.60
CA MET A 665 20.98 -36.41 10.74
C MET A 665 20.58 -35.72 12.05
N PRO A 666 19.71 -36.33 12.88
CA PRO A 666 19.34 -35.76 14.17
C PRO A 666 20.53 -35.76 15.11
N VAL A 667 20.68 -34.67 15.86
CA VAL A 667 21.64 -34.61 16.96
C VAL A 667 20.92 -35.08 18.23
N LEU A 668 21.33 -36.23 18.73
CA LEU A 668 20.79 -36.79 19.96
C LEU A 668 21.32 -36.04 21.20
N PRO A 669 20.59 -36.00 22.33
CA PRO A 669 21.01 -35.24 23.52
C PRO A 669 22.40 -35.61 24.07
N ASN A 670 22.82 -36.86 23.90
CA ASN A 670 24.13 -37.39 24.38
C ASN A 670 25.25 -37.33 23.34
N ALA A 671 24.98 -36.81 22.14
CA ALA A 671 25.97 -36.73 21.08
C ALA A 671 27.01 -35.65 21.42
N THR A 672 28.27 -36.06 21.50
CA THR A 672 29.40 -35.15 21.81
C THR A 672 30.43 -35.12 20.67
N GLN A 673 30.30 -35.96 19.69
CA GLN A 673 31.23 -36.08 18.58
C GLN A 673 30.47 -36.14 17.23
N VAL A 674 31.19 -35.85 16.16
CA VAL A 674 30.74 -36.01 14.77
C VAL A 674 31.65 -37.03 14.08
N ALA A 675 31.05 -38.04 13.50
CA ALA A 675 31.73 -39.05 12.65
C ALA A 675 31.43 -38.75 11.18
N CYS A 676 32.47 -38.67 10.35
CA CYS A 676 32.40 -38.43 8.92
C CYS A 676 32.97 -39.59 8.14
N LEU A 677 32.23 -40.11 7.16
CA LEU A 677 32.63 -41.17 6.26
C LEU A 677 32.80 -40.66 4.83
N SER A 678 33.96 -40.90 4.23
CA SER A 678 34.18 -40.54 2.83
C SER A 678 33.92 -41.73 1.88
N SER A 679 33.72 -41.46 0.59
CA SER A 679 33.57 -42.47 -0.46
C SER A 679 34.83 -43.35 -0.64
N GLY A 680 35.98 -42.86 -0.17
CA GLY A 680 37.21 -43.65 -0.08
C GLY A 680 37.27 -44.58 1.14
N GLY A 681 36.18 -44.67 1.92
CA GLY A 681 36.10 -45.52 3.12
C GLY A 681 36.90 -44.99 4.31
N ARG A 682 37.25 -43.73 4.35
CA ARG A 682 37.98 -43.10 5.46
C ARG A 682 36.98 -42.54 6.51
N LEU A 683 37.30 -42.79 7.76
CA LEU A 683 36.54 -42.34 8.93
C LEU A 683 37.33 -41.22 9.65
N LEU A 684 36.66 -40.12 9.96
CA LEU A 684 37.14 -39.04 10.82
C LEU A 684 36.12 -38.78 11.92
N VAL A 685 36.57 -38.69 13.16
CA VAL A 685 35.75 -38.36 14.31
C VAL A 685 36.34 -37.08 14.97
N PHE A 686 35.51 -36.11 15.30
CA PHE A 686 35.94 -34.87 15.97
C PHE A 686 34.86 -34.38 16.92
N GLY A 687 35.23 -33.44 17.80
CA GLY A 687 34.31 -32.90 18.80
C GLY A 687 33.15 -32.08 18.21
N MET A 688 31.95 -32.20 18.77
CA MET A 688 30.78 -31.44 18.38
C MET A 688 30.97 -29.91 18.59
N ASP A 689 31.82 -29.50 19.52
CA ASP A 689 32.22 -28.13 19.81
C ASP A 689 32.96 -27.45 18.64
N GLU A 690 33.52 -28.23 17.71
CA GLU A 690 34.10 -27.68 16.49
C GLU A 690 33.08 -27.34 15.40
N MET A 691 31.79 -27.68 15.61
CA MET A 691 30.71 -27.36 14.67
C MET A 691 30.17 -25.92 14.85
N LYS A 692 29.65 -25.36 13.77
CA LYS A 692 28.94 -24.09 13.81
C LYS A 692 27.44 -24.30 13.69
N THR A 693 26.66 -23.58 14.48
CA THR A 693 25.20 -23.48 14.33
C THR A 693 24.87 -22.30 13.45
N LEU A 694 24.11 -22.52 12.37
CA LEU A 694 23.69 -21.48 11.41
C LEU A 694 22.17 -21.46 11.30
N SER A 695 21.53 -20.56 12.04
CA SER A 695 20.06 -20.36 12.00
C SER A 695 19.56 -19.77 10.68
N GLY A 696 20.41 -19.01 9.99
CA GLY A 696 20.13 -18.45 8.65
C GLY A 696 20.52 -19.37 7.49
N GLY A 697 21.09 -20.56 7.77
CA GLY A 697 21.68 -21.43 6.76
C GLY A 697 23.03 -20.93 6.24
N GLY A 698 23.56 -21.56 5.20
CA GLY A 698 24.83 -21.19 4.58
C GLY A 698 25.62 -22.40 4.08
N ARG A 699 26.93 -22.25 3.87
CA ARG A 699 27.84 -23.31 3.42
C ARG A 699 28.33 -24.18 4.59
N GLY A 700 28.43 -23.61 5.78
CA GLY A 700 28.96 -24.28 6.95
C GLY A 700 30.48 -24.29 7.01
N VAL A 701 31.02 -25.26 7.75
CA VAL A 701 32.43 -25.47 7.96
C VAL A 701 32.90 -26.77 7.26
N ILE A 702 34.19 -26.86 6.90
CA ILE A 702 34.74 -28.09 6.34
C ILE A 702 34.71 -29.16 7.43
N LEU A 703 34.01 -30.25 7.22
CA LEU A 703 33.94 -31.40 8.12
C LEU A 703 35.15 -32.30 7.95
N MET A 704 35.44 -32.69 6.71
CA MET A 704 36.50 -33.61 6.35
C MET A 704 37.23 -33.13 5.10
N ALA A 705 38.57 -33.24 5.07
CA ALA A 705 39.36 -33.01 3.85
C ALA A 705 39.25 -34.23 2.92
N LEU A 706 38.67 -33.99 1.74
CA LEU A 706 38.45 -34.97 0.70
C LEU A 706 39.59 -34.90 -0.33
N GLU A 707 39.93 -36.05 -0.95
CA GLU A 707 40.85 -36.11 -2.07
C GLU A 707 40.15 -35.84 -3.39
N ASP A 708 40.91 -35.67 -4.47
CA ASP A 708 40.34 -35.49 -5.80
C ASP A 708 39.39 -36.66 -6.14
N LYS A 709 38.15 -36.31 -6.57
CA LYS A 709 37.04 -37.21 -6.88
C LYS A 709 36.45 -37.97 -5.67
N GLU A 710 36.88 -37.69 -4.46
CA GLU A 710 36.28 -38.22 -3.24
C GLU A 710 35.14 -37.34 -2.77
N THR A 711 34.09 -37.96 -2.23
CA THR A 711 32.93 -37.25 -1.68
C THR A 711 32.71 -37.68 -0.24
N LEU A 712 32.10 -36.79 0.53
CA LEU A 712 31.53 -37.13 1.83
C LEU A 712 30.28 -37.98 1.59
N VAL A 713 30.20 -39.16 2.20
CA VAL A 713 29.04 -40.06 2.09
C VAL A 713 28.04 -39.79 3.20
N GLN A 714 28.53 -39.58 4.42
CA GLN A 714 27.70 -39.38 5.59
C GLN A 714 28.44 -38.58 6.67
N ALA A 715 27.70 -37.74 7.39
CA ALA A 715 28.13 -37.14 8.65
C ALA A 715 27.09 -37.47 9.72
N LEU A 716 27.51 -38.00 10.85
CA LEU A 716 26.66 -38.51 11.92
C LEU A 716 27.07 -37.93 13.27
N ALA A 717 26.11 -37.42 14.03
CA ALA A 717 26.34 -37.08 15.44
C ALA A 717 26.29 -38.35 16.29
N ILE A 718 27.36 -38.61 17.05
CA ILE A 718 27.52 -39.83 17.86
C ILE A 718 27.83 -39.50 19.31
N ASP A 719 27.47 -40.43 20.18
CA ASP A 719 27.95 -40.43 21.56
C ASP A 719 29.30 -41.16 21.64
N PRO A 720 30.01 -41.11 22.77
CA PRO A 720 31.29 -41.81 22.91
C PRO A 720 31.21 -43.34 22.91
N ALA A 721 30.02 -43.95 22.94
CA ALA A 721 29.85 -45.39 22.99
C ALA A 721 30.46 -46.09 21.75
N GLY A 722 30.32 -45.41 20.59
CA GLY A 722 30.88 -45.95 19.36
C GLY A 722 30.00 -45.79 18.13
N VAL A 723 30.35 -46.45 17.05
CA VAL A 723 29.63 -46.44 15.78
C VAL A 723 29.56 -47.82 15.16
N VAL A 724 28.44 -48.14 14.54
CA VAL A 724 28.28 -49.36 13.74
C VAL A 724 28.59 -49.01 12.28
N LEU A 725 29.55 -49.72 11.70
CA LEU A 725 29.90 -49.66 10.29
C LEU A 725 29.05 -50.66 9.52
N ILE A 726 28.40 -50.24 8.47
CA ILE A 726 27.61 -51.12 7.59
C ILE A 726 28.25 -51.12 6.21
N GLY A 727 28.37 -52.28 5.63
CA GLY A 727 29.03 -52.38 4.34
C GLY A 727 29.03 -53.81 3.75
N THR A 728 30.01 -54.09 2.92
CA THR A 728 30.17 -55.43 2.30
C THR A 728 31.45 -56.10 2.74
N GLY A 729 31.33 -57.38 3.20
CA GLY A 729 32.45 -58.19 3.59
C GLY A 729 33.14 -58.90 2.42
N ARG A 730 34.13 -59.79 2.73
CA ARG A 730 34.75 -60.63 1.75
C ARG A 730 33.71 -61.60 1.16
N GLY A 731 33.41 -61.50 -0.13
CA GLY A 731 32.38 -62.29 -0.82
C GLY A 731 31.13 -61.51 -1.19
N GLY A 732 31.07 -60.14 -0.98
CA GLY A 732 30.02 -59.29 -1.45
C GLY A 732 28.73 -59.34 -0.62
N LYS A 733 28.70 -60.02 0.51
CA LYS A 733 27.55 -60.07 1.42
C LYS A 733 27.51 -58.84 2.31
N ALA A 734 26.32 -58.30 2.53
CA ALA A 734 26.09 -57.23 3.48
C ALA A 734 26.47 -57.72 4.90
N GLN A 735 27.23 -56.94 5.61
CA GLN A 735 27.69 -57.19 6.97
C GLN A 735 27.80 -55.89 7.74
N ASP A 736 27.73 -55.96 9.04
CA ASP A 736 28.01 -54.89 9.97
C ASP A 736 29.22 -55.19 10.85
N ASP A 737 29.89 -54.16 11.31
CA ASP A 737 31.01 -54.25 12.24
C ASP A 737 30.92 -53.07 13.23
N THR A 738 31.28 -53.29 14.48
CA THR A 738 31.11 -52.28 15.53
C THR A 738 32.47 -51.75 15.96
N LEU A 739 32.63 -50.43 15.89
CA LEU A 739 33.74 -49.71 16.48
C LEU A 739 33.32 -49.15 17.82
N SER A 740 33.79 -49.79 18.92
CA SER A 740 33.61 -49.24 20.28
C SER A 740 34.44 -47.96 20.46
N TYR A 741 34.30 -47.29 21.60
CA TYR A 741 35.09 -46.08 21.95
C TYR A 741 36.61 -46.29 21.74
N ALA A 742 37.16 -47.44 22.14
CA ALA A 742 38.57 -47.77 21.93
C ALA A 742 38.91 -47.91 20.44
N GLY A 743 38.01 -48.49 19.65
CA GLY A 743 38.15 -48.60 18.20
C GLY A 743 38.06 -47.26 17.46
N LEU A 744 37.39 -46.30 18.03
CA LEU A 744 37.30 -44.93 17.48
C LEU A 744 38.55 -44.08 17.74
N ALA A 745 39.33 -44.39 18.77
CA ALA A 745 40.49 -43.59 19.19
C ALA A 745 41.50 -43.25 18.06
N PRO A 746 41.83 -44.17 17.12
CA PRO A 746 42.71 -43.86 15.98
C PRO A 746 42.11 -42.89 14.96
N HIS A 747 40.78 -42.70 14.96
CA HIS A 747 40.02 -41.88 14.04
C HIS A 747 39.66 -40.51 14.63
N ILE A 748 39.89 -40.31 15.93
CA ILE A 748 39.65 -39.04 16.60
C ILE A 748 40.73 -38.04 16.19
N GLY A 749 40.29 -36.90 15.70
CA GLY A 749 41.17 -35.82 15.25
C GLY A 749 40.46 -34.47 15.27
N LYS A 750 41.12 -33.47 14.70
CA LYS A 750 40.49 -32.15 14.47
C LYS A 750 39.68 -32.16 13.18
N ARG A 751 38.62 -31.40 13.14
CA ARG A 751 37.82 -31.13 11.94
C ARG A 751 38.72 -30.76 10.74
N ALA A 752 38.26 -30.99 9.53
CA ALA A 752 38.96 -30.70 8.27
C ALA A 752 40.29 -31.52 8.07
N ARG A 753 40.45 -32.68 8.73
CA ARG A 753 41.49 -33.64 8.44
C ARG A 753 41.00 -34.72 7.48
N LYS A 754 41.94 -35.48 6.86
CA LYS A 754 41.59 -36.49 5.86
C LYS A 754 40.93 -37.77 6.44
N GLY A 755 41.06 -38.04 7.72
CA GLY A 755 40.62 -39.27 8.34
C GLY A 755 41.50 -40.48 7.96
N ARG A 756 41.14 -41.68 8.44
CA ARG A 756 41.86 -42.93 8.22
C ARG A 756 40.87 -44.06 7.91
N ALA A 757 41.31 -45.05 7.15
CA ALA A 757 40.53 -46.25 6.95
C ALA A 757 40.33 -46.98 8.29
N PRO A 758 39.09 -47.40 8.65
CA PRO A 758 38.86 -48.15 9.88
C PRO A 758 39.41 -49.57 9.77
N ASP A 759 39.93 -50.10 10.88
CA ASP A 759 40.27 -51.51 11.01
C ASP A 759 38.96 -52.29 11.18
N THR A 760 38.52 -52.93 10.09
CA THR A 760 37.19 -53.56 10.03
C THR A 760 37.27 -54.84 9.15
N LYS A 761 36.38 -55.78 9.40
CA LYS A 761 36.16 -56.96 8.58
C LYS A 761 35.49 -56.67 7.24
N LEU A 762 34.94 -55.43 7.07
CA LEU A 762 34.27 -54.98 5.86
C LEU A 762 35.29 -54.65 4.77
N LYS A 763 35.00 -55.01 3.53
CA LYS A 763 35.78 -54.63 2.35
C LYS A 763 35.46 -53.21 1.92
N VAL A 764 34.19 -52.81 2.05
CA VAL A 764 33.69 -51.49 1.75
C VAL A 764 32.72 -51.07 2.84
N VAL A 765 32.91 -49.86 3.42
CA VAL A 765 31.99 -49.25 4.38
C VAL A 765 31.11 -48.29 3.64
N ASN A 766 29.78 -48.46 3.71
CA ASN A 766 28.80 -47.68 2.96
C ASN A 766 27.98 -46.74 3.84
N GLU A 767 27.81 -47.08 5.13
CA GLU A 767 26.92 -46.37 6.05
C GLU A 767 27.45 -46.42 7.48
N LEU A 768 27.20 -45.39 8.25
CA LEU A 768 27.41 -45.32 9.68
C LEU A 768 26.07 -45.31 10.42
N ARG A 769 25.99 -46.03 11.55
CA ARG A 769 24.86 -45.90 12.49
C ARG A 769 25.36 -45.61 13.90
N PRO A 770 24.62 -44.82 14.70
CA PRO A 770 25.01 -44.65 16.09
C PRO A 770 24.89 -45.98 16.83
N MET A 771 25.82 -46.22 17.71
CA MET A 771 25.70 -47.32 18.66
C MET A 771 24.74 -46.85 19.77
N LEU A 772 23.57 -47.45 19.84
CA LEU A 772 22.62 -47.14 20.92
C LEU A 772 23.16 -47.81 22.19
N GLY A 773 23.55 -47.01 23.19
CA GLY A 773 24.02 -47.45 24.49
C GLY A 773 22.91 -47.98 25.38
#